data_1ed43eedc32653882bd6d8ba8291a6bb
#
_entry.id   1ed43eedc32653882bd6d8ba8291a6bb
#
_cell.length_a   1.000
_cell.length_b   1.000
_cell.length_c   1.000
_cell.angle_alpha   90.00
_cell.angle_beta   90.00
_cell.angle_gamma   90.00
#
_symmetry.space_group_name_H-M   'P 1'
#
loop_
_entity.id
_entity.type
_entity.pdbx_description
1 polymer ?
#
loop_
_entity_poly.entity_id
_entity_poly.type
_entity_poly.pdbx_seq_one_letter_code
_entity_poly.pdbx_strand_id
1 'polypeptide(L)'
;MRILYCNKFDYPFSGTEAYLFDLIHQMDKRGQETALFSMDHGRTPAFTGRSYLIPHIDFKDPNAGFLKKIKMAAHALYSPSARRAMRKCLADFSPDLAHVRGIYHHLSPSILWELKKQGIPVLYHLNDFKILCPTYNFVANGSPCELCSHGAFHHAATKGCYAGPRSSAVVLAAEAYLHKWLRTYERCVDMFLAPSEFVRNKLIASGFPAQRIEVLPHFQALPDDEHLAADEGYILYFGRLSPEKGVYELLRAMVRLPHTPLIIAGDGPERPRLEALARELNLNNVLFEGMVHGEKLQKLIAGCSFSVFPSHAYETLGKSILESYAWGRPVIASDLGSRRELVQHGITGLLHSDGDREHLAHSIGFLFDRPDLIDKMGAAARSRVKANHDPDQHMEKLLELYDRLTSAKRGLSFSAVAEQPHPRRSVRVAFIGGRGVVSKYSGIESYYEQAGHELARLGHEVTVYCRSYFTPPMDTHNGMRVRRLPTIRSKHLETVVHALLSTAHAMTSDYDVVHYHCLGPALFSFLPRLAGKKTVVTVQGLDWQRGKWGRIASRILRWGEAAAVASPDATMVVSRTLQQHYRQQYKRDTIYVPNGATVAPRRLPRKLIEWDLVADNYVLFLGRFSPEKNCHLLINAFENLHTDMKLVLAGGSSHSDSYVKSLRSHESDQIRFLPWVSGNDLEELLSNAALFVLPSELEGLSLALLDAMAAGVCVLTSDIPENNEVVDGAGFTFHRGDQADLERMLDFLIHNPELRRQSAARERHRIQGQYLWPEIARSIEKAYYNVLGWSPSEHAPSEQIQIHTSAVR
;
A
#
# COMPACT_ATOMS: atom_id res chain seq x y z
N MET A 1 -30.62 15.09 4.03
CA MET A 1 -29.42 15.72 4.59
C MET A 1 -29.08 16.95 3.76
N ARG A 2 -28.64 18.04 4.39
CA ARG A 2 -28.18 19.24 3.69
C ARG A 2 -26.67 19.24 3.59
N ILE A 3 -26.15 19.20 2.37
CA ILE A 3 -24.71 19.01 2.09
C ILE A 3 -24.17 20.27 1.43
N LEU A 4 -23.16 20.90 2.06
CA LEU A 4 -22.45 22.03 1.48
C LEU A 4 -21.17 21.56 0.79
N TYR A 5 -21.14 21.64 -0.54
CA TYR A 5 -19.92 21.40 -1.31
C TYR A 5 -19.09 22.69 -1.39
N CYS A 6 -17.78 22.58 -1.14
CA CYS A 6 -16.86 23.72 -1.27
C CYS A 6 -15.80 23.37 -2.32
N ASN A 7 -15.76 24.11 -3.42
CA ASN A 7 -14.77 23.95 -4.50
C ASN A 7 -14.44 25.32 -5.12
N LYS A 8 -13.23 25.49 -5.66
CA LYS A 8 -12.80 26.77 -6.23
C LYS A 8 -13.52 27.14 -7.53
N PHE A 9 -13.93 26.17 -8.35
CA PHE A 9 -14.63 26.36 -9.62
C PHE A 9 -16.11 26.04 -9.50
N ASP A 10 -16.94 26.88 -10.10
CA ASP A 10 -18.39 26.75 -10.25
C ASP A 10 -18.81 26.08 -11.59
N TYR A 11 -17.84 25.60 -12.36
CA TYR A 11 -18.03 24.94 -13.65
C TYR A 11 -17.03 23.75 -13.82
N PRO A 12 -17.29 22.80 -14.74
CA PRO A 12 -16.40 21.66 -14.99
C PRO A 12 -15.14 22.08 -15.75
N PHE A 13 -14.14 22.54 -15.01
CA PHE A 13 -12.85 22.96 -15.56
C PHE A 13 -11.95 21.79 -15.95
N SER A 14 -12.03 20.70 -15.22
CA SER A 14 -11.19 19.50 -15.42
C SER A 14 -11.95 18.25 -14.98
N GLY A 15 -11.35 17.06 -15.15
CA GLY A 15 -11.92 15.81 -14.67
C GLY A 15 -12.26 15.80 -13.18
N THR A 16 -11.54 16.58 -12.38
CA THR A 16 -11.82 16.73 -10.93
C THR A 16 -13.15 17.42 -10.67
N GLU A 17 -13.44 18.50 -11.40
CA GLU A 17 -14.70 19.23 -11.29
C GLU A 17 -15.83 18.46 -11.94
N ALA A 18 -15.61 17.79 -13.08
CA ALA A 18 -16.61 16.92 -13.69
C ALA A 18 -17.10 15.87 -12.69
N TYR A 19 -16.18 15.18 -12.00
CA TYR A 19 -16.55 14.25 -10.94
C TYR A 19 -17.38 14.93 -9.80
N LEU A 20 -17.04 16.16 -9.41
CA LEU A 20 -17.80 16.88 -8.37
C LEU A 20 -19.24 17.12 -8.81
N PHE A 21 -19.46 17.59 -10.02
CA PHE A 21 -20.82 17.86 -10.51
C PHE A 21 -21.62 16.58 -10.74
N ASP A 22 -20.98 15.51 -11.20
CA ASP A 22 -21.58 14.17 -11.27
C ASP A 22 -21.99 13.71 -9.86
N LEU A 23 -21.12 13.90 -8.87
CA LEU A 23 -21.38 13.55 -7.48
C LEU A 23 -22.58 14.33 -6.91
N ILE A 24 -22.62 15.66 -7.12
CA ILE A 24 -23.76 16.50 -6.68
C ILE A 24 -25.06 16.02 -7.33
N HIS A 25 -25.04 15.79 -8.64
CA HIS A 25 -26.20 15.30 -9.36
C HIS A 25 -26.69 13.94 -8.83
N GLN A 26 -25.79 13.02 -8.51
CA GLN A 26 -26.15 11.74 -7.89
C GLN A 26 -26.74 11.91 -6.49
N MET A 27 -26.28 12.90 -5.70
CA MET A 27 -26.81 13.21 -4.38
C MET A 27 -28.22 13.82 -4.49
N ASP A 28 -28.42 14.75 -5.41
CA ASP A 28 -29.73 15.37 -5.67
C ASP A 28 -30.77 14.29 -6.10
N LYS A 29 -30.39 13.36 -6.98
CA LYS A 29 -31.23 12.23 -7.38
C LYS A 29 -31.65 11.34 -6.20
N ARG A 30 -30.83 11.26 -5.15
CA ARG A 30 -31.10 10.51 -3.91
C ARG A 30 -31.81 11.34 -2.84
N GLY A 31 -32.34 12.49 -3.22
CA GLY A 31 -33.13 13.35 -2.35
C GLY A 31 -32.34 14.10 -1.28
N GLN A 32 -31.02 14.28 -1.49
CA GLN A 32 -30.22 15.15 -0.63
C GLN A 32 -30.37 16.60 -1.09
N GLU A 33 -30.42 17.53 -0.16
CA GLU A 33 -30.40 18.98 -0.46
C GLU A 33 -28.95 19.45 -0.55
N THR A 34 -28.53 19.93 -1.72
CA THR A 34 -27.13 20.33 -1.95
C THR A 34 -26.99 21.83 -2.17
N ALA A 35 -25.84 22.37 -1.75
CA ALA A 35 -25.43 23.74 -2.05
C ALA A 35 -23.95 23.80 -2.40
N LEU A 36 -23.56 24.77 -3.23
CA LEU A 36 -22.19 24.99 -3.68
C LEU A 36 -21.64 26.32 -3.13
N PHE A 37 -20.49 26.26 -2.44
CA PHE A 37 -19.70 27.43 -2.08
C PHE A 37 -18.47 27.53 -2.98
N SER A 38 -18.38 28.55 -3.83
CA SER A 38 -17.37 28.64 -4.88
C SER A 38 -16.97 30.09 -5.18
N MET A 39 -16.05 30.29 -6.15
CA MET A 39 -15.80 31.61 -6.75
C MET A 39 -16.68 31.80 -7.99
N ASP A 40 -17.08 33.07 -8.21
CA ASP A 40 -17.77 33.50 -9.42
C ASP A 40 -16.79 33.70 -10.57
N HIS A 41 -16.83 32.81 -11.56
CA HIS A 41 -16.00 32.94 -12.76
C HIS A 41 -16.71 33.60 -13.95
N GLY A 42 -17.94 34.09 -13.74
CA GLY A 42 -18.74 34.75 -14.79
C GLY A 42 -19.12 33.80 -15.95
N ARG A 43 -19.15 32.50 -15.71
CA ARG A 43 -19.59 31.49 -16.67
C ARG A 43 -20.95 30.94 -16.27
N THR A 44 -21.63 30.27 -17.20
CA THR A 44 -22.87 29.59 -16.88
C THR A 44 -22.57 28.49 -15.86
N PRO A 45 -23.16 28.53 -14.65
CA PRO A 45 -22.92 27.53 -13.64
C PRO A 45 -23.38 26.15 -14.14
N ALA A 46 -22.57 25.13 -13.91
CA ALA A 46 -22.95 23.75 -14.16
C ALA A 46 -23.93 23.22 -13.08
N PHE A 47 -24.10 23.98 -12.02
CA PHE A 47 -24.94 23.64 -10.88
C PHE A 47 -26.19 24.53 -10.86
N THR A 48 -27.37 23.93 -10.86
CA THR A 48 -28.67 24.61 -10.88
C THR A 48 -29.27 24.84 -9.49
N GLY A 49 -28.62 24.30 -8.44
CA GLY A 49 -29.04 24.43 -7.05
C GLY A 49 -28.57 25.75 -6.39
N ARG A 50 -28.62 25.79 -5.05
CA ARG A 50 -28.19 26.98 -4.27
C ARG A 50 -26.67 27.17 -4.40
N SER A 51 -26.25 28.34 -4.91
CA SER A 51 -24.83 28.70 -5.03
C SER A 51 -24.51 29.93 -4.19
N TYR A 52 -23.41 29.84 -3.44
CA TYR A 52 -22.84 30.91 -2.64
C TYR A 52 -21.50 31.31 -3.23
N LEU A 53 -21.49 32.37 -4.02
CA LEU A 53 -20.31 32.74 -4.79
C LEU A 53 -19.56 33.90 -4.11
N ILE A 54 -18.24 33.83 -4.09
CA ILE A 54 -17.35 34.91 -3.72
C ILE A 54 -16.70 35.51 -4.99
N PRO A 55 -16.35 36.82 -4.97
CA PRO A 55 -15.73 37.45 -6.14
C PRO A 55 -14.47 36.70 -6.59
N HIS A 56 -14.32 36.53 -7.91
CA HIS A 56 -13.14 35.91 -8.52
C HIS A 56 -11.90 36.77 -8.25
N ILE A 57 -10.81 36.09 -7.91
CA ILE A 57 -9.47 36.67 -7.78
C ILE A 57 -8.55 36.00 -8.79
N ASP A 58 -8.14 36.75 -9.77
CA ASP A 58 -7.13 36.30 -10.73
C ASP A 58 -5.73 36.46 -10.13
N PHE A 59 -5.19 35.37 -9.60
CA PHE A 59 -3.83 35.28 -9.05
C PHE A 59 -2.73 35.31 -10.13
N LYS A 60 -3.10 35.24 -11.40
CA LYS A 60 -2.19 35.27 -12.55
C LYS A 60 -2.22 36.58 -13.31
N ASP A 61 -2.98 37.61 -12.86
CA ASP A 61 -3.08 38.90 -13.51
C ASP A 61 -1.66 39.54 -13.67
N PRO A 62 -1.11 39.59 -14.88
CA PRO A 62 0.23 40.16 -15.11
C PRO A 62 0.27 41.66 -14.82
N ASN A 63 -0.88 42.33 -14.95
CA ASN A 63 -1.01 43.77 -14.82
C ASN A 63 -1.36 44.23 -13.39
N ALA A 64 -1.38 43.28 -12.43
CA ALA A 64 -1.68 43.63 -11.06
C ALA A 64 -0.60 44.56 -10.46
N GLY A 65 -0.99 45.79 -10.07
CA GLY A 65 -0.11 46.70 -9.36
C GLY A 65 0.33 46.18 -8.02
N PHE A 66 1.37 46.75 -7.42
CA PHE A 66 2.00 46.29 -6.17
C PHE A 66 1.01 46.15 -5.01
N LEU A 67 0.12 47.10 -4.77
CA LEU A 67 -0.90 47.02 -3.73
C LEU A 67 -1.90 45.87 -3.97
N LYS A 68 -2.27 45.61 -5.23
CA LYS A 68 -3.14 44.48 -5.61
C LYS A 68 -2.44 43.17 -5.33
N LYS A 69 -1.15 43.03 -5.64
CA LYS A 69 -0.35 41.86 -5.34
C LYS A 69 -0.26 41.56 -3.84
N ILE A 70 -0.09 42.62 -3.00
CA ILE A 70 -0.09 42.45 -1.54
C ILE A 70 -1.47 41.96 -1.05
N LYS A 71 -2.56 42.54 -1.54
CA LYS A 71 -3.92 42.10 -1.18
C LYS A 71 -4.18 40.64 -1.61
N MET A 72 -3.72 40.25 -2.78
CA MET A 72 -3.78 38.86 -3.29
C MET A 72 -2.97 37.93 -2.38
N ALA A 73 -1.74 38.28 -2.02
CA ALA A 73 -0.92 37.48 -1.12
C ALA A 73 -1.56 37.34 0.29
N ALA A 74 -2.09 38.44 0.84
CA ALA A 74 -2.80 38.40 2.11
C ALA A 74 -4.05 37.51 2.05
N HIS A 75 -4.81 37.56 0.95
CA HIS A 75 -5.97 36.68 0.74
C HIS A 75 -5.55 35.22 0.63
N ALA A 76 -4.48 34.92 -0.07
CA ALA A 76 -3.95 33.55 -0.21
C ALA A 76 -3.55 32.97 1.16
N LEU A 77 -2.89 33.77 2.00
CA LEU A 77 -2.48 33.37 3.35
C LEU A 77 -3.71 33.17 4.26
N TYR A 78 -4.60 34.13 4.31
CA TYR A 78 -5.79 34.09 5.18
C TYR A 78 -6.85 35.06 4.68
N SER A 79 -8.07 34.57 4.40
CA SER A 79 -9.13 35.37 3.80
C SER A 79 -10.29 35.69 4.77
N PRO A 80 -10.29 36.89 5.40
CA PRO A 80 -11.43 37.30 6.21
C PRO A 80 -12.72 37.52 5.41
N SER A 81 -12.59 37.84 4.11
CA SER A 81 -13.75 38.00 3.21
C SER A 81 -14.41 36.66 2.92
N ALA A 82 -13.62 35.61 2.57
CA ALA A 82 -14.15 34.27 2.36
C ALA A 82 -14.80 33.72 3.65
N ARG A 83 -14.20 33.97 4.81
CA ARG A 83 -14.82 33.60 6.11
C ARG A 83 -16.14 34.29 6.36
N ARG A 84 -16.27 35.60 6.04
CA ARG A 84 -17.55 36.33 6.19
C ARG A 84 -18.61 35.78 5.25
N ALA A 85 -18.22 35.46 4.00
CA ALA A 85 -19.12 34.86 3.02
C ALA A 85 -19.54 33.43 3.47
N MET A 86 -18.62 32.63 3.99
CA MET A 86 -18.91 31.30 4.54
C MET A 86 -19.93 31.46 5.72
N ARG A 87 -19.72 32.37 6.63
CA ARG A 87 -20.66 32.61 7.76
C ARG A 87 -22.06 32.94 7.27
N LYS A 88 -22.20 33.77 6.23
CA LYS A 88 -23.51 34.04 5.62
C LYS A 88 -24.13 32.79 5.01
N CYS A 89 -23.35 32.04 4.25
CA CYS A 89 -23.78 30.77 3.69
C CYS A 89 -24.28 29.80 4.77
N LEU A 90 -23.53 29.64 5.86
CA LEU A 90 -23.92 28.76 6.97
C LEU A 90 -25.20 29.22 7.69
N ALA A 91 -25.41 30.52 7.82
CA ALA A 91 -26.64 31.08 8.42
C ALA A 91 -27.86 30.85 7.53
N ASP A 92 -27.72 30.94 6.22
CA ASP A 92 -28.79 30.79 5.24
C ASP A 92 -29.12 29.32 4.94
N PHE A 93 -28.10 28.50 4.63
CA PHE A 93 -28.27 27.12 4.21
C PHE A 93 -28.34 26.13 5.39
N SER A 94 -27.66 26.46 6.50
CA SER A 94 -27.57 25.59 7.69
C SER A 94 -27.24 24.12 7.37
N PRO A 95 -26.07 23.81 6.77
CA PRO A 95 -25.74 22.46 6.33
C PRO A 95 -25.55 21.50 7.50
N ASP A 96 -25.89 20.24 7.27
CA ASP A 96 -25.58 19.14 8.19
C ASP A 96 -24.09 18.77 8.12
N LEU A 97 -23.48 18.91 6.94
CA LEU A 97 -22.11 18.53 6.62
C LEU A 97 -21.51 19.44 5.55
N ALA A 98 -20.19 19.66 5.57
CA ALA A 98 -19.43 20.28 4.50
C ALA A 98 -18.51 19.27 3.83
N HIS A 99 -18.66 19.05 2.51
CA HIS A 99 -17.75 18.28 1.67
C HIS A 99 -16.82 19.23 0.93
N VAL A 100 -15.59 19.32 1.39
CA VAL A 100 -14.61 20.30 0.95
C VAL A 100 -13.62 19.68 -0.04
N ARG A 101 -13.40 20.34 -1.17
CA ARG A 101 -12.47 19.95 -2.22
C ARG A 101 -11.76 21.18 -2.78
N GLY A 102 -10.50 21.04 -3.19
CA GLY A 102 -9.80 22.01 -4.02
C GLY A 102 -9.95 23.49 -3.65
N ILE A 103 -10.04 23.82 -2.37
CA ILE A 103 -10.25 25.21 -1.90
C ILE A 103 -9.02 26.10 -2.07
N TYR A 104 -7.82 25.53 -1.90
CA TYR A 104 -6.51 26.19 -2.03
C TYR A 104 -6.47 27.64 -1.49
N HIS A 105 -5.56 28.43 -2.03
CA HIS A 105 -5.47 29.87 -1.78
C HIS A 105 -6.63 30.71 -2.36
N HIS A 106 -7.47 30.13 -3.21
CA HIS A 106 -8.60 30.82 -3.83
C HIS A 106 -9.76 31.09 -2.84
N LEU A 107 -10.27 30.06 -2.21
CA LEU A 107 -11.25 30.17 -1.12
C LEU A 107 -10.55 30.31 0.24
N SER A 108 -9.25 30.08 0.31
CA SER A 108 -8.39 30.03 1.50
C SER A 108 -8.81 28.95 2.51
N PRO A 109 -7.86 28.18 3.08
CA PRO A 109 -8.16 27.24 4.16
C PRO A 109 -8.77 27.88 5.40
N SER A 110 -8.78 29.21 5.47
CA SER A 110 -9.44 29.97 6.56
C SER A 110 -10.94 29.72 6.69
N ILE A 111 -11.63 29.28 5.61
CA ILE A 111 -13.05 28.91 5.68
C ILE A 111 -13.30 27.72 6.59
N LEU A 112 -12.34 26.80 6.73
CA LEU A 112 -12.43 25.62 7.58
C LEU A 112 -12.63 26.02 9.07
N TRP A 113 -12.02 27.13 9.49
CA TRP A 113 -12.20 27.65 10.84
C TRP A 113 -13.64 28.17 11.11
N GLU A 114 -14.31 28.67 10.06
CA GLU A 114 -15.71 29.10 10.23
C GLU A 114 -16.65 27.90 10.33
N LEU A 115 -16.42 26.86 9.50
CA LEU A 115 -17.11 25.56 9.59
C LEU A 115 -16.94 24.96 10.99
N LYS A 116 -15.72 24.91 11.49
CA LYS A 116 -15.39 24.38 12.83
C LYS A 116 -16.09 25.19 13.94
N LYS A 117 -16.06 26.51 13.84
CA LYS A 117 -16.70 27.39 14.81
C LYS A 117 -18.22 27.17 14.91
N GLN A 118 -18.87 26.90 13.78
CA GLN A 118 -20.29 26.60 13.71
C GLN A 118 -20.61 25.13 14.00
N GLY A 119 -19.57 24.33 14.28
CA GLY A 119 -19.68 22.91 14.57
C GLY A 119 -20.15 22.09 13.36
N ILE A 120 -19.94 22.51 12.12
CA ILE A 120 -20.29 21.77 10.92
C ILE A 120 -19.21 20.72 10.69
N PRO A 121 -19.54 19.41 10.60
CA PRO A 121 -18.59 18.37 10.25
C PRO A 121 -17.98 18.60 8.87
N VAL A 122 -16.67 18.36 8.74
CA VAL A 122 -15.92 18.59 7.51
C VAL A 122 -15.33 17.29 7.00
N LEU A 123 -15.81 16.83 5.83
CA LEU A 123 -15.15 15.84 5.01
C LEU A 123 -14.25 16.54 3.99
N TYR A 124 -12.95 16.30 4.02
CA TYR A 124 -11.99 16.90 3.08
C TYR A 124 -11.55 15.88 2.04
N HIS A 125 -11.99 16.06 0.80
CA HIS A 125 -11.67 15.16 -0.31
C HIS A 125 -10.34 15.54 -0.98
N LEU A 126 -9.41 14.60 -1.00
CA LEU A 126 -8.04 14.77 -1.47
C LEU A 126 -7.95 14.52 -2.98
N ASN A 127 -8.18 15.54 -3.77
CA ASN A 127 -8.05 15.45 -5.24
C ASN A 127 -6.66 15.88 -5.77
N ASP A 128 -5.77 16.27 -4.87
CA ASP A 128 -4.35 16.59 -5.11
C ASP A 128 -3.54 16.53 -3.81
N PHE A 129 -2.28 16.95 -3.86
CA PHE A 129 -1.38 16.90 -2.72
C PHE A 129 -1.18 18.24 -2.01
N LYS A 130 -2.09 19.20 -2.13
CA LYS A 130 -1.94 20.57 -1.59
C LYS A 130 -1.60 20.61 -0.10
N ILE A 131 -2.13 19.71 0.70
CA ILE A 131 -1.86 19.65 2.14
C ILE A 131 -0.39 19.33 2.42
N LEU A 132 0.26 18.58 1.54
CA LEU A 132 1.63 18.07 1.69
C LEU A 132 2.63 18.82 0.81
N CYS A 133 2.19 19.40 -0.30
CA CYS A 133 3.02 20.08 -1.28
C CYS A 133 2.40 21.45 -1.64
N PRO A 134 3.07 22.57 -1.35
CA PRO A 134 2.52 23.91 -1.66
C PRO A 134 2.08 24.09 -3.12
N THR A 135 2.77 23.42 -4.06
CA THR A 135 2.46 23.43 -5.51
C THR A 135 1.54 22.29 -5.95
N TYR A 136 1.00 21.49 -5.03
CA TYR A 136 -0.05 20.46 -5.13
C TYR A 136 0.22 19.25 -6.04
N ASN A 137 1.34 19.14 -6.73
CA ASN A 137 1.59 18.09 -7.73
C ASN A 137 2.79 17.17 -7.41
N PHE A 138 3.57 17.44 -6.36
CA PHE A 138 4.80 16.71 -6.04
C PHE A 138 5.80 16.61 -7.21
N VAL A 139 5.92 17.67 -7.99
CA VAL A 139 6.84 17.75 -9.11
C VAL A 139 7.82 18.91 -8.93
N ALA A 140 9.10 18.67 -9.19
CA ALA A 140 10.15 19.67 -9.31
C ALA A 140 11.00 19.35 -10.54
N ASN A 141 11.21 20.35 -11.41
CA ASN A 141 12.00 20.20 -12.65
C ASN A 141 11.57 18.99 -13.51
N GLY A 142 10.25 18.74 -13.60
CA GLY A 142 9.67 17.64 -14.39
C GLY A 142 9.75 16.25 -13.77
N SER A 143 10.31 16.09 -12.56
CA SER A 143 10.43 14.80 -11.86
C SER A 143 9.66 14.79 -10.54
N PRO A 144 9.26 13.62 -10.04
CA PRO A 144 8.64 13.48 -8.72
C PRO A 144 9.50 14.06 -7.60
N CYS A 145 8.89 14.85 -6.71
CA CYS A 145 9.58 15.51 -5.61
C CYS A 145 8.75 15.48 -4.33
N GLU A 146 9.29 14.94 -3.26
CA GLU A 146 8.61 14.81 -1.96
C GLU A 146 9.26 15.63 -0.84
N LEU A 147 10.16 16.55 -1.15
CA LEU A 147 10.91 17.32 -0.16
C LEU A 147 10.04 18.12 0.81
N CYS A 148 8.81 18.47 0.41
CA CYS A 148 7.85 19.21 1.24
C CYS A 148 6.95 18.31 2.11
N SER A 149 6.90 17.01 1.88
CA SER A 149 5.92 16.08 2.50
C SER A 149 5.96 16.10 4.03
N HIS A 150 7.14 16.28 4.63
CA HIS A 150 7.31 16.40 6.08
C HIS A 150 7.27 17.85 6.60
N GLY A 151 6.83 18.80 5.75
CA GLY A 151 6.60 20.20 6.12
C GLY A 151 7.78 21.13 5.91
N ALA A 152 8.78 20.76 5.11
CA ALA A 152 9.86 21.65 4.67
C ALA A 152 9.43 22.49 3.45
N PHE A 153 8.37 23.27 3.59
CA PHE A 153 7.68 23.94 2.48
C PHE A 153 8.51 24.99 1.74
N HIS A 154 9.63 25.48 2.31
CA HIS A 154 10.55 26.40 1.65
C HIS A 154 11.16 25.82 0.36
N HIS A 155 11.18 24.50 0.19
CA HIS A 155 11.61 23.88 -1.05
C HIS A 155 10.77 24.27 -2.26
N ALA A 156 9.48 24.62 -2.06
CA ALA A 156 8.64 25.10 -3.17
C ALA A 156 9.19 26.37 -3.82
N ALA A 157 9.86 27.25 -3.05
CA ALA A 157 10.47 28.47 -3.56
C ALA A 157 11.90 28.26 -4.12
N THR A 158 12.61 27.20 -3.70
CA THR A 158 14.03 26.98 -4.02
C THR A 158 14.30 25.95 -5.12
N LYS A 159 13.35 25.02 -5.38
CA LYS A 159 13.56 23.85 -6.25
C LYS A 159 12.89 23.92 -7.61
N GLY A 160 12.39 25.10 -8.03
CA GLY A 160 11.74 25.23 -9.35
C GLY A 160 10.43 24.44 -9.51
N CYS A 161 9.72 24.21 -8.41
CA CYS A 161 8.46 23.45 -8.42
C CYS A 161 7.28 24.22 -9.02
N TYR A 162 7.40 25.55 -9.17
CA TYR A 162 6.31 26.43 -9.64
C TYR A 162 6.73 27.10 -10.96
N ALA A 163 5.90 26.93 -11.97
CA ALA A 163 6.16 27.49 -13.31
C ALA A 163 5.99 29.03 -13.40
N GLY A 164 5.52 29.68 -12.33
CA GLY A 164 5.34 31.13 -12.24
C GLY A 164 6.47 31.84 -11.49
N PRO A 165 6.30 33.14 -11.18
CA PRO A 165 7.30 33.93 -10.46
C PRO A 165 7.69 33.31 -9.11
N ARG A 166 8.96 33.38 -8.75
CA ARG A 166 9.47 32.89 -7.45
C ARG A 166 8.74 33.52 -6.25
N SER A 167 8.32 34.77 -6.37
CA SER A 167 7.52 35.46 -5.33
C SER A 167 6.21 34.74 -5.03
N SER A 168 5.54 34.18 -6.05
CA SER A 168 4.32 33.40 -5.85
C SER A 168 4.61 32.08 -5.12
N ALA A 169 5.72 31.41 -5.43
CA ALA A 169 6.13 30.20 -4.73
C ALA A 169 6.45 30.48 -3.24
N VAL A 170 7.02 31.63 -2.93
CA VAL A 170 7.24 32.08 -1.54
C VAL A 170 5.91 32.29 -0.81
N VAL A 171 4.91 32.90 -1.46
CA VAL A 171 3.56 33.08 -0.86
C VAL A 171 2.89 31.72 -0.59
N LEU A 172 2.99 30.77 -1.55
CA LEU A 172 2.45 29.42 -1.37
C LEU A 172 3.14 28.66 -0.23
N ALA A 173 4.46 28.80 -0.10
CA ALA A 173 5.20 28.21 1.02
C ALA A 173 4.81 28.85 2.37
N ALA A 174 4.65 30.17 2.41
CA ALA A 174 4.21 30.90 3.61
C ALA A 174 2.80 30.51 4.02
N GLU A 175 1.88 30.36 3.06
CA GLU A 175 0.52 29.83 3.31
C GLU A 175 0.56 28.43 3.93
N ALA A 176 1.36 27.53 3.36
CA ALA A 176 1.48 26.17 3.88
C ALA A 176 2.07 26.15 5.31
N TYR A 177 3.09 26.97 5.58
CA TYR A 177 3.66 27.11 6.95
C TYR A 177 2.65 27.69 7.92
N LEU A 178 1.90 28.72 7.52
CA LEU A 178 0.85 29.34 8.37
C LEU A 178 -0.19 28.30 8.78
N HIS A 179 -0.74 27.56 7.82
CA HIS A 179 -1.79 26.58 8.08
C HIS A 179 -1.25 25.33 8.81
N LYS A 180 0.00 24.97 8.64
CA LYS A 180 0.68 23.96 9.46
C LYS A 180 0.86 24.43 10.90
N TRP A 181 1.34 25.66 11.10
CA TRP A 181 1.51 26.24 12.46
C TRP A 181 0.17 26.35 13.19
N LEU A 182 -0.89 26.83 12.51
CA LEU A 182 -2.26 26.88 13.05
C LEU A 182 -2.87 25.49 13.23
N ARG A 183 -2.28 24.44 12.66
CA ARG A 183 -2.82 23.08 12.58
C ARG A 183 -4.23 23.09 11.97
N THR A 184 -4.43 23.86 10.90
CA THR A 184 -5.76 24.11 10.31
C THR A 184 -6.43 22.81 9.87
N TYR A 185 -5.72 21.98 9.13
CA TYR A 185 -6.29 20.73 8.61
C TYR A 185 -6.52 19.72 9.73
N GLU A 186 -5.61 19.59 10.67
CA GLU A 186 -5.72 18.65 11.79
C GLU A 186 -6.84 19.03 12.78
N ARG A 187 -7.11 20.34 12.94
CA ARG A 187 -8.12 20.84 13.88
C ARG A 187 -9.51 21.00 13.28
N CYS A 188 -9.60 21.33 11.99
CA CYS A 188 -10.85 21.73 11.37
C CYS A 188 -11.45 20.68 10.44
N VAL A 189 -10.69 19.68 10.01
CA VAL A 189 -11.18 18.58 9.18
C VAL A 189 -11.50 17.40 10.07
N ASP A 190 -12.70 16.85 9.99
CA ASP A 190 -13.11 15.71 10.81
C ASP A 190 -12.69 14.39 10.14
N MET A 191 -12.74 14.33 8.79
CA MET A 191 -12.33 13.17 8.01
C MET A 191 -11.73 13.57 6.68
N PHE A 192 -10.66 12.89 6.25
CA PHE A 192 -10.07 12.99 4.93
C PHE A 192 -10.56 11.83 4.07
N LEU A 193 -10.96 12.13 2.84
CA LEU A 193 -11.34 11.14 1.84
C LEU A 193 -10.23 11.03 0.79
N ALA A 194 -9.52 9.92 0.77
CA ALA A 194 -8.45 9.64 -0.18
C ALA A 194 -8.99 8.82 -1.36
N PRO A 195 -8.67 9.18 -2.61
CA PRO A 195 -9.14 8.42 -3.77
C PRO A 195 -8.33 7.15 -4.03
N SER A 196 -7.23 6.92 -3.31
CA SER A 196 -6.38 5.73 -3.41
C SER A 196 -5.62 5.46 -2.11
N GLU A 197 -5.17 4.22 -1.92
CA GLU A 197 -4.29 3.85 -0.82
C GLU A 197 -2.95 4.61 -0.90
N PHE A 198 -2.46 4.89 -2.11
CA PHE A 198 -1.26 5.71 -2.29
C PHE A 198 -1.39 7.09 -1.62
N VAL A 199 -2.50 7.80 -1.86
CA VAL A 199 -2.75 9.11 -1.25
C VAL A 199 -2.92 8.99 0.26
N ARG A 200 -3.67 8.00 0.73
CA ARG A 200 -3.82 7.70 2.15
C ARG A 200 -2.46 7.49 2.82
N ASN A 201 -1.62 6.64 2.25
CA ASN A 201 -0.31 6.32 2.81
C ASN A 201 0.63 7.54 2.81
N LYS A 202 0.54 8.43 1.82
CA LYS A 202 1.29 9.71 1.81
C LYS A 202 0.89 10.63 2.98
N LEU A 203 -0.41 10.74 3.28
CA LEU A 203 -0.87 11.51 4.43
C LEU A 203 -0.40 10.91 5.76
N ILE A 204 -0.54 9.58 5.92
CA ILE A 204 -0.09 8.88 7.12
C ILE A 204 1.41 9.09 7.34
N ALA A 205 2.23 8.91 6.30
CA ALA A 205 3.68 9.15 6.34
C ALA A 205 4.03 10.60 6.72
N SER A 206 3.13 11.54 6.43
CA SER A 206 3.28 12.97 6.78
C SER A 206 2.72 13.34 8.16
N GLY A 207 2.28 12.34 8.95
CA GLY A 207 1.86 12.50 10.34
C GLY A 207 0.36 12.73 10.55
N PHE A 208 -0.49 12.54 9.53
CA PHE A 208 -1.94 12.57 9.70
C PHE A 208 -2.44 11.23 10.28
N PRO A 209 -3.39 11.24 11.22
CA PRO A 209 -3.87 10.03 11.86
C PRO A 209 -4.65 9.14 10.89
N ALA A 210 -4.26 7.87 10.78
CA ALA A 210 -4.85 6.91 9.85
C ALA A 210 -6.37 6.75 10.04
N GLN A 211 -6.85 6.87 11.28
CA GLN A 211 -8.26 6.73 11.64
C GLN A 211 -9.16 7.84 11.08
N ARG A 212 -8.56 8.93 10.61
CA ARG A 212 -9.27 10.08 10.02
C ARG A 212 -9.14 10.11 8.50
N ILE A 213 -8.65 9.03 7.89
CA ILE A 213 -8.43 8.94 6.44
C ILE A 213 -9.13 7.69 5.93
N GLU A 214 -10.22 7.89 5.20
CA GLU A 214 -10.95 6.83 4.52
C GLU A 214 -10.54 6.78 3.04
N VAL A 215 -10.53 5.58 2.47
CA VAL A 215 -10.24 5.40 1.05
C VAL A 215 -11.55 5.11 0.31
N LEU A 216 -11.87 5.99 -0.63
CA LEU A 216 -13.01 5.81 -1.52
C LEU A 216 -12.59 6.22 -2.95
N PRO A 217 -12.26 5.28 -3.82
CA PRO A 217 -11.92 5.56 -5.20
C PRO A 217 -13.08 6.20 -5.95
N HIS A 218 -12.78 7.06 -6.93
CA HIS A 218 -13.81 7.67 -7.75
C HIS A 218 -14.62 6.60 -8.48
N PHE A 219 -15.90 6.86 -8.66
CA PHE A 219 -16.76 6.04 -9.50
C PHE A 219 -16.59 6.37 -10.99
N GLN A 220 -16.96 5.42 -11.83
CA GLN A 220 -17.00 5.56 -13.27
C GLN A 220 -18.20 4.81 -13.81
N ALA A 221 -19.13 5.53 -14.44
CA ALA A 221 -20.25 4.91 -15.12
C ALA A 221 -19.76 4.09 -16.33
N LEU A 222 -20.37 2.95 -16.54
CA LEU A 222 -20.13 2.13 -17.73
C LEU A 222 -21.06 2.56 -18.86
N PRO A 223 -20.59 2.66 -20.11
CA PRO A 223 -21.47 2.73 -21.26
C PRO A 223 -22.22 1.40 -21.42
N ASP A 224 -23.38 1.45 -22.07
CA ASP A 224 -24.12 0.23 -22.42
C ASP A 224 -23.31 -0.65 -23.36
N ASP A 225 -23.46 -1.97 -23.25
CA ASP A 225 -22.72 -2.93 -24.07
C ASP A 225 -22.93 -2.76 -25.57
N GLU A 226 -24.10 -2.28 -25.98
CA GLU A 226 -24.44 -1.96 -27.39
C GLU A 226 -23.58 -0.82 -27.97
N HIS A 227 -22.96 0.00 -27.14
CA HIS A 227 -22.14 1.14 -27.55
C HIS A 227 -20.63 0.81 -27.60
N LEU A 228 -20.23 -0.42 -27.31
CA LEU A 228 -18.83 -0.82 -27.45
C LEU A 228 -18.44 -0.85 -28.93
N ALA A 229 -17.63 0.13 -29.36
CA ALA A 229 -17.16 0.21 -30.73
C ALA A 229 -16.07 -0.83 -31.02
N ALA A 230 -15.96 -1.22 -32.28
CA ALA A 230 -14.83 -2.00 -32.77
C ALA A 230 -13.53 -1.22 -32.63
N ASP A 231 -12.41 -1.91 -32.54
CA ASP A 231 -11.07 -1.32 -32.57
C ASP A 231 -10.81 -0.75 -33.98
N GLU A 232 -10.51 0.54 -34.04
CA GLU A 232 -10.20 1.27 -35.29
C GLU A 232 -8.69 1.30 -35.58
N GLY A 233 -7.86 0.61 -34.78
CA GLY A 233 -6.44 0.41 -35.03
C GLY A 233 -5.55 1.62 -34.71
N TYR A 234 -5.84 2.40 -33.69
CA TYR A 234 -4.99 3.49 -33.20
C TYR A 234 -4.83 3.45 -31.68
N ILE A 235 -3.73 4.02 -31.18
CA ILE A 235 -3.52 4.25 -29.76
C ILE A 235 -3.90 5.69 -29.39
N LEU A 236 -4.38 5.88 -28.15
CA LEU A 236 -4.89 7.18 -27.71
C LEU A 236 -4.14 7.70 -26.49
N TYR A 237 -3.69 8.95 -26.56
CA TYR A 237 -3.43 9.75 -25.37
C TYR A 237 -4.54 10.79 -25.23
N PHE A 238 -5.11 10.94 -24.04
CA PHE A 238 -6.02 12.05 -23.75
C PHE A 238 -5.76 12.65 -22.38
N GLY A 239 -5.71 13.98 -22.34
CA GLY A 239 -5.42 14.73 -21.15
C GLY A 239 -4.70 16.04 -21.42
N ARG A 240 -4.37 16.75 -20.34
CA ARG A 240 -3.67 18.03 -20.42
C ARG A 240 -2.27 17.86 -21.00
N LEU A 241 -1.87 18.74 -21.92
CA LEU A 241 -0.53 18.79 -22.49
C LEU A 241 0.37 19.69 -21.64
N SER A 242 0.99 19.08 -20.62
CA SER A 242 1.92 19.73 -19.69
C SER A 242 3.15 18.83 -19.45
N PRO A 243 4.30 19.39 -19.01
CA PRO A 243 5.56 18.67 -18.96
C PRO A 243 5.47 17.36 -18.16
N GLU A 244 4.75 17.39 -17.04
CA GLU A 244 4.60 16.26 -16.13
C GLU A 244 3.76 15.11 -16.69
N LYS A 245 3.05 15.32 -17.81
CA LYS A 245 2.21 14.28 -18.43
C LYS A 245 2.98 13.35 -19.38
N GLY A 246 4.24 13.63 -19.68
CA GLY A 246 5.14 12.71 -20.37
C GLY A 246 4.87 12.54 -21.88
N VAL A 247 4.08 13.42 -22.50
CA VAL A 247 3.78 13.32 -23.94
C VAL A 247 5.03 13.53 -24.78
N TYR A 248 6.00 14.28 -24.28
CA TYR A 248 7.31 14.43 -24.92
C TYR A 248 8.03 13.08 -25.06
N GLU A 249 7.98 12.23 -24.02
CA GLU A 249 8.57 10.90 -24.03
C GLU A 249 7.81 9.94 -24.93
N LEU A 250 6.49 10.08 -24.98
CA LEU A 250 5.63 9.31 -25.88
C LEU A 250 6.00 9.60 -27.36
N LEU A 251 6.11 10.87 -27.75
CA LEU A 251 6.51 11.22 -29.13
C LEU A 251 7.89 10.64 -29.49
N ARG A 252 8.83 10.66 -28.55
CA ARG A 252 10.15 10.06 -28.80
C ARG A 252 10.11 8.53 -28.87
N ALA A 253 9.22 7.88 -28.13
CA ALA A 253 8.99 6.44 -28.26
C ALA A 253 8.38 6.08 -29.62
N MET A 254 7.47 6.93 -30.16
CA MET A 254 6.83 6.74 -31.46
C MET A 254 7.80 6.73 -32.66
N VAL A 255 8.99 7.27 -32.53
CA VAL A 255 10.04 7.17 -33.55
C VAL A 255 10.35 5.72 -33.93
N ARG A 256 10.22 4.80 -32.96
CA ARG A 256 10.45 3.35 -33.17
C ARG A 256 9.21 2.60 -33.65
N LEU A 257 8.08 3.29 -33.80
CA LEU A 257 6.76 2.73 -34.09
C LEU A 257 6.10 3.43 -35.29
N PRO A 258 6.73 3.47 -36.46
CA PRO A 258 6.27 4.28 -37.59
C PRO A 258 4.91 3.82 -38.17
N HIS A 259 4.51 2.59 -37.88
CA HIS A 259 3.25 2.02 -38.38
C HIS A 259 2.11 2.02 -37.35
N THR A 260 2.34 2.52 -36.13
CA THR A 260 1.34 2.59 -35.07
C THR A 260 0.70 3.99 -35.06
N PRO A 261 -0.58 4.16 -35.42
CA PRO A 261 -1.23 5.46 -35.37
C PRO A 261 -1.44 5.92 -33.93
N LEU A 262 -1.11 7.18 -33.64
CA LEU A 262 -1.33 7.81 -32.33
C LEU A 262 -2.22 9.03 -32.48
N ILE A 263 -3.32 9.07 -31.72
CA ILE A 263 -4.14 10.26 -31.55
C ILE A 263 -3.84 10.90 -30.19
N ILE A 264 -3.58 12.21 -30.19
CA ILE A 264 -3.36 13.03 -29.00
C ILE A 264 -4.54 13.98 -28.83
N ALA A 265 -5.44 13.66 -27.92
CA ALA A 265 -6.63 14.45 -27.60
C ALA A 265 -6.38 15.27 -26.31
N GLY A 266 -6.13 16.55 -26.47
CA GLY A 266 -5.88 17.45 -25.35
C GLY A 266 -5.26 18.79 -25.77
N ASP A 267 -5.18 19.67 -24.79
CA ASP A 267 -4.56 20.98 -24.94
C ASP A 267 -3.76 21.36 -23.70
N GLY A 268 -2.87 22.32 -23.82
CA GLY A 268 -2.05 22.79 -22.72
C GLY A 268 -0.81 23.58 -23.15
N PRO A 269 -0.01 24.07 -22.21
CA PRO A 269 1.12 24.95 -22.50
C PRO A 269 2.22 24.30 -23.36
N GLU A 270 2.33 22.98 -23.36
CA GLU A 270 3.33 22.23 -24.15
C GLU A 270 2.88 21.92 -25.58
N ARG A 271 1.62 22.13 -25.93
CA ARG A 271 1.10 21.78 -27.28
C ARG A 271 1.95 22.30 -28.42
N PRO A 272 2.30 23.62 -28.51
CA PRO A 272 3.09 24.13 -29.64
C PRO A 272 4.47 23.46 -29.76
N ARG A 273 5.08 23.15 -28.58
CA ARG A 273 6.36 22.47 -28.50
C ARG A 273 6.27 21.01 -28.93
N LEU A 274 5.21 20.32 -28.54
CA LEU A 274 4.98 18.91 -28.89
C LEU A 274 4.68 18.74 -30.39
N GLU A 275 3.87 19.64 -30.97
CA GLU A 275 3.61 19.66 -32.41
C GLU A 275 4.87 19.99 -33.23
N ALA A 276 5.74 20.88 -32.72
CA ALA A 276 7.04 21.15 -33.33
C ALA A 276 7.96 19.92 -33.26
N LEU A 277 8.00 19.24 -32.11
CA LEU A 277 8.78 18.00 -31.92
C LEU A 277 8.30 16.89 -32.86
N ALA A 278 6.99 16.71 -33.01
CA ALA A 278 6.45 15.68 -33.90
C ALA A 278 6.88 15.93 -35.36
N ARG A 279 6.89 17.20 -35.80
CA ARG A 279 7.41 17.58 -37.13
C ARG A 279 8.91 17.36 -37.27
N GLU A 280 9.71 17.75 -36.26
CA GLU A 280 11.17 17.52 -36.23
C GLU A 280 11.52 16.04 -36.35
N LEU A 281 10.75 15.19 -35.67
CA LEU A 281 10.94 13.74 -35.66
C LEU A 281 10.29 13.03 -36.86
N ASN A 282 9.65 13.76 -37.78
CA ASN A 282 8.93 13.23 -38.94
C ASN A 282 7.86 12.20 -38.61
N LEU A 283 7.10 12.40 -37.51
CA LEU A 283 6.06 11.49 -37.06
C LEU A 283 4.75 11.72 -37.84
N ASN A 284 4.65 11.10 -39.03
CA ASN A 284 3.46 11.21 -39.89
C ASN A 284 2.24 10.38 -39.35
N ASN A 285 2.48 9.51 -38.39
CA ASN A 285 1.49 8.66 -37.73
C ASN A 285 0.92 9.25 -36.41
N VAL A 286 1.20 10.53 -36.14
CA VAL A 286 0.70 11.20 -34.94
C VAL A 286 -0.26 12.32 -35.30
N LEU A 287 -1.47 12.29 -34.76
CA LEU A 287 -2.51 13.31 -34.97
C LEU A 287 -2.82 14.05 -33.65
N PHE A 288 -2.82 15.39 -33.70
CA PHE A 288 -3.23 16.24 -32.58
C PHE A 288 -4.68 16.73 -32.79
N GLU A 289 -5.62 16.19 -32.04
CA GLU A 289 -7.05 16.55 -32.10
C GLU A 289 -7.42 17.84 -31.33
N GLY A 290 -6.51 18.34 -30.52
CA GLY A 290 -6.79 19.44 -29.62
C GLY A 290 -7.69 19.10 -28.44
N MET A 291 -8.34 20.11 -27.85
CA MET A 291 -9.24 19.92 -26.73
C MET A 291 -10.53 19.22 -27.17
N VAL A 292 -10.77 18.04 -26.64
CA VAL A 292 -11.95 17.22 -26.95
C VAL A 292 -12.70 16.89 -25.68
N HIS A 293 -14.05 16.98 -25.72
CA HIS A 293 -14.93 16.70 -24.58
C HIS A 293 -16.17 15.93 -25.00
N GLY A 294 -16.90 15.39 -24.01
CA GLY A 294 -18.21 14.77 -24.18
C GLY A 294 -18.19 13.59 -25.16
N GLU A 295 -19.21 13.51 -26.01
CA GLU A 295 -19.41 12.40 -26.93
C GLU A 295 -18.21 12.17 -27.88
N LYS A 296 -17.56 13.25 -28.35
CA LYS A 296 -16.38 13.12 -29.22
C LYS A 296 -15.22 12.42 -28.52
N LEU A 297 -14.97 12.74 -27.25
CA LEU A 297 -13.94 12.06 -26.46
C LEU A 297 -14.29 10.59 -26.24
N GLN A 298 -15.56 10.32 -25.92
CA GLN A 298 -16.04 8.95 -25.73
C GLN A 298 -15.84 8.11 -26.98
N LYS A 299 -16.15 8.63 -28.17
CA LYS A 299 -15.90 7.96 -29.46
C LYS A 299 -14.42 7.64 -29.67
N LEU A 300 -13.53 8.59 -29.36
CA LEU A 300 -12.08 8.35 -29.46
C LEU A 300 -11.60 7.27 -28.47
N ILE A 301 -12.14 7.24 -27.24
CA ILE A 301 -11.80 6.17 -26.28
C ILE A 301 -12.36 4.84 -26.75
N ALA A 302 -13.61 4.82 -27.24
CA ALA A 302 -14.27 3.60 -27.71
C ALA A 302 -13.58 2.97 -28.93
N GLY A 303 -13.07 3.77 -29.86
CA GLY A 303 -12.40 3.30 -31.08
C GLY A 303 -10.92 2.97 -30.93
N CYS A 304 -10.23 3.38 -29.85
CA CYS A 304 -8.82 3.11 -29.75
C CYS A 304 -8.52 1.64 -29.37
N SER A 305 -7.37 1.11 -29.80
CA SER A 305 -6.87 -0.18 -29.36
C SER A 305 -6.57 -0.17 -27.86
N PHE A 306 -5.87 0.84 -27.40
CA PHE A 306 -5.59 1.10 -25.98
C PHE A 306 -5.17 2.56 -25.77
N SER A 307 -5.20 2.99 -24.51
CA SER A 307 -4.74 4.33 -24.14
C SER A 307 -3.35 4.30 -23.49
N VAL A 308 -2.58 5.40 -23.65
CA VAL A 308 -1.22 5.53 -23.11
C VAL A 308 -1.12 6.73 -22.18
N PHE A 309 -0.67 6.50 -20.93
CA PHE A 309 -0.52 7.54 -19.89
C PHE A 309 0.91 7.56 -19.31
N PRO A 310 1.88 8.18 -19.98
CA PRO A 310 3.30 8.16 -19.64
C PRO A 310 3.70 9.23 -18.60
N SER A 311 2.78 9.62 -17.73
CA SER A 311 2.95 10.73 -16.79
C SER A 311 4.09 10.51 -15.80
N HIS A 312 4.96 11.50 -15.62
CA HIS A 312 6.06 11.55 -14.64
C HIS A 312 5.61 12.07 -13.26
N ALA A 313 4.37 12.50 -13.11
CA ALA A 313 3.82 12.97 -11.83
C ALA A 313 3.04 11.89 -11.10
N TYR A 314 2.95 12.01 -9.78
CA TYR A 314 1.97 11.24 -9.03
C TYR A 314 0.56 11.69 -9.41
N GLU A 315 -0.29 10.71 -9.68
CA GLU A 315 -1.74 10.91 -9.77
C GLU A 315 -2.39 10.55 -8.44
N THR A 316 -3.47 11.21 -8.10
CA THR A 316 -4.23 10.83 -6.89
C THR A 316 -5.04 9.55 -7.09
N LEU A 317 -5.53 9.33 -8.32
CA LEU A 317 -6.15 8.08 -8.75
C LEU A 317 -5.81 7.76 -10.20
N GLY A 318 -6.19 8.60 -11.17
CA GLY A 318 -6.04 8.35 -12.60
C GLY A 318 -7.40 8.15 -13.28
N LYS A 319 -8.25 9.20 -13.27
CA LYS A 319 -9.62 9.11 -13.85
C LYS A 319 -9.59 8.68 -15.32
N SER A 320 -8.63 9.14 -16.11
CA SER A 320 -8.50 8.76 -17.53
C SER A 320 -8.29 7.25 -17.73
N ILE A 321 -7.64 6.58 -16.78
CA ILE A 321 -7.51 5.11 -16.80
C ILE A 321 -8.88 4.45 -16.62
N LEU A 322 -9.68 4.94 -15.66
CA LEU A 322 -11.02 4.44 -15.44
C LEU A 322 -11.95 4.68 -16.65
N GLU A 323 -11.81 5.84 -17.29
CA GLU A 323 -12.53 6.16 -18.51
C GLU A 323 -12.19 5.19 -19.65
N SER A 324 -10.91 4.87 -19.87
CA SER A 324 -10.49 3.84 -20.84
C SER A 324 -11.04 2.47 -20.48
N TYR A 325 -10.93 2.07 -19.22
CA TYR A 325 -11.42 0.79 -18.73
C TYR A 325 -12.92 0.62 -18.88
N ALA A 326 -13.70 1.69 -18.69
CA ALA A 326 -15.15 1.67 -18.86
C ALA A 326 -15.56 1.29 -20.29
N TRP A 327 -14.76 1.68 -21.29
CA TRP A 327 -14.95 1.33 -22.70
C TRP A 327 -14.30 -0.01 -23.09
N GLY A 328 -13.79 -0.77 -22.11
CA GLY A 328 -13.10 -2.03 -22.38
C GLY A 328 -11.74 -1.84 -23.07
N ARG A 329 -11.11 -0.68 -22.91
CA ARG A 329 -9.80 -0.40 -23.50
C ARG A 329 -8.71 -0.53 -22.45
N PRO A 330 -7.74 -1.42 -22.63
CA PRO A 330 -6.62 -1.54 -21.70
C PRO A 330 -5.73 -0.31 -21.75
N VAL A 331 -4.79 -0.17 -20.81
CA VAL A 331 -3.92 1.00 -20.79
C VAL A 331 -2.46 0.62 -20.66
N ILE A 332 -1.57 1.46 -21.21
CA ILE A 332 -0.16 1.47 -20.89
C ILE A 332 0.11 2.71 -20.04
N ALA A 333 0.62 2.53 -18.83
CA ALA A 333 0.87 3.63 -17.91
C ALA A 333 2.25 3.51 -17.25
N SER A 334 2.82 4.65 -16.81
CA SER A 334 4.07 4.64 -16.05
C SER A 334 3.86 3.99 -14.68
N ASP A 335 4.82 3.19 -14.24
CA ASP A 335 4.83 2.48 -12.96
C ASP A 335 5.10 3.43 -11.80
N LEU A 336 4.13 4.31 -11.48
CA LEU A 336 4.29 5.39 -10.52
C LEU A 336 2.99 5.70 -9.77
N GLY A 337 3.08 5.81 -8.44
CA GLY A 337 1.99 6.25 -7.58
C GLY A 337 0.74 5.38 -7.65
N SER A 338 -0.44 5.98 -7.66
CA SER A 338 -1.74 5.30 -7.68
C SER A 338 -2.02 4.48 -8.95
N ARG A 339 -1.28 4.70 -10.03
CA ARG A 339 -1.41 3.88 -11.26
C ARG A 339 -1.10 2.42 -11.00
N ARG A 340 -0.20 2.10 -10.05
CA ARG A 340 0.07 0.73 -9.57
C ARG A 340 -1.15 0.04 -8.95
N GLU A 341 -2.07 0.83 -8.41
CA GLU A 341 -3.31 0.30 -7.82
C GLU A 341 -4.38 0.04 -8.89
N LEU A 342 -4.42 0.87 -9.92
CA LEU A 342 -5.39 0.76 -11.00
C LEU A 342 -4.99 -0.27 -12.06
N VAL A 343 -3.74 -0.23 -12.51
CA VAL A 343 -3.27 -1.08 -13.60
C VAL A 343 -2.65 -2.36 -13.04
N GLN A 344 -3.33 -3.47 -13.27
CA GLN A 344 -2.77 -4.80 -13.03
C GLN A 344 -1.96 -5.20 -14.27
N HIS A 345 -0.61 -5.13 -14.13
CA HIS A 345 0.30 -5.42 -15.22
C HIS A 345 0.06 -6.81 -15.82
N GLY A 346 -0.10 -6.89 -17.14
CA GLY A 346 -0.39 -8.14 -17.85
C GLY A 346 -1.85 -8.62 -17.78
N ILE A 347 -2.73 -7.92 -17.00
CA ILE A 347 -4.13 -8.32 -16.83
C ILE A 347 -5.08 -7.25 -17.34
N THR A 348 -4.93 -6.00 -16.88
CA THR A 348 -5.80 -4.87 -17.30
C THR A 348 -5.06 -3.85 -18.14
N GLY A 349 -3.78 -4.08 -18.38
CA GLY A 349 -2.90 -3.19 -19.13
C GLY A 349 -1.43 -3.46 -18.81
N LEU A 350 -0.54 -2.59 -19.26
CA LEU A 350 0.89 -2.70 -19.02
C LEU A 350 1.41 -1.50 -18.21
N LEU A 351 2.37 -1.76 -17.32
CA LEU A 351 3.14 -0.73 -16.64
C LEU A 351 4.54 -0.66 -17.24
N HIS A 352 5.00 0.53 -17.58
CA HIS A 352 6.37 0.78 -18.03
C HIS A 352 7.15 1.59 -16.99
N SER A 353 8.48 1.47 -17.00
CA SER A 353 9.36 2.27 -16.15
C SER A 353 9.23 3.75 -16.45
N ASP A 354 9.09 4.58 -15.40
CA ASP A 354 9.00 6.03 -15.53
C ASP A 354 10.26 6.60 -16.19
N GLY A 355 10.10 7.44 -17.22
CA GLY A 355 11.18 8.05 -17.99
C GLY A 355 11.89 7.13 -18.99
N ASP A 356 11.57 5.84 -19.03
CA ASP A 356 12.17 4.88 -19.94
C ASP A 356 11.39 4.81 -21.28
N ARG A 357 11.92 5.50 -22.28
CA ARG A 357 11.32 5.58 -23.64
C ARG A 357 11.39 4.25 -24.38
N GLU A 358 12.42 3.47 -24.14
CA GLU A 358 12.61 2.18 -24.82
C GLU A 358 11.63 1.16 -24.29
N HIS A 359 11.46 1.11 -22.98
CA HIS A 359 10.45 0.28 -22.36
C HIS A 359 9.02 0.72 -22.75
N LEU A 360 8.75 2.03 -22.86
CA LEU A 360 7.48 2.52 -23.35
C LEU A 360 7.22 2.10 -24.81
N ALA A 361 8.20 2.30 -25.71
CA ALA A 361 8.08 1.88 -27.10
C ALA A 361 7.89 0.36 -27.24
N HIS A 362 8.65 -0.41 -26.48
CA HIS A 362 8.50 -1.86 -26.45
C HIS A 362 7.10 -2.29 -25.99
N SER A 363 6.62 -1.69 -24.91
CA SER A 363 5.28 -2.00 -24.37
C SER A 363 4.17 -1.67 -25.37
N ILE A 364 4.29 -0.52 -26.08
CA ILE A 364 3.33 -0.12 -27.13
C ILE A 364 3.35 -1.13 -28.28
N GLY A 365 4.53 -1.42 -28.86
CA GLY A 365 4.66 -2.37 -29.98
C GLY A 365 4.20 -3.76 -29.57
N PHE A 366 4.64 -4.24 -28.39
CA PHE A 366 4.22 -5.54 -27.86
C PHE A 366 2.71 -5.71 -27.78
N LEU A 367 1.98 -4.68 -27.30
CA LEU A 367 0.55 -4.77 -27.14
C LEU A 367 -0.17 -4.54 -28.48
N PHE A 368 0.29 -3.59 -29.32
CA PHE A 368 -0.32 -3.26 -30.61
C PHE A 368 -0.31 -4.44 -31.59
N ASP A 369 0.73 -5.28 -31.54
CA ASP A 369 0.86 -6.46 -32.38
C ASP A 369 0.04 -7.68 -31.88
N ARG A 370 -0.78 -7.51 -30.81
CA ARG A 370 -1.53 -8.60 -30.16
C ARG A 370 -2.98 -8.23 -29.88
N PRO A 371 -3.85 -8.23 -30.90
CA PRO A 371 -5.27 -7.88 -30.73
C PRO A 371 -5.99 -8.78 -29.71
N ASP A 372 -5.69 -10.08 -29.70
CA ASP A 372 -6.22 -11.05 -28.73
C ASP A 372 -5.91 -10.66 -27.27
N LEU A 373 -4.74 -10.11 -27.02
CA LEU A 373 -4.33 -9.64 -25.70
C LEU A 373 -4.99 -8.32 -25.35
N ILE A 374 -5.19 -7.42 -26.32
CA ILE A 374 -5.94 -6.17 -26.15
C ILE A 374 -7.37 -6.48 -25.69
N ASP A 375 -8.08 -7.37 -26.38
CA ASP A 375 -9.44 -7.77 -26.05
C ASP A 375 -9.53 -8.39 -24.65
N LYS A 376 -8.64 -9.32 -24.37
CA LYS A 376 -8.58 -9.98 -23.06
C LYS A 376 -8.33 -9.00 -21.91
N MET A 377 -7.35 -8.11 -22.08
CA MET A 377 -7.04 -7.08 -21.07
C MET A 377 -8.17 -6.06 -20.96
N GLY A 378 -8.79 -5.69 -22.07
CA GLY A 378 -9.92 -4.76 -22.10
C GLY A 378 -11.15 -5.30 -21.36
N ALA A 379 -11.48 -6.57 -21.57
CA ALA A 379 -12.56 -7.23 -20.84
C ALA A 379 -12.27 -7.28 -19.32
N ALA A 380 -11.04 -7.61 -18.94
CA ALA A 380 -10.62 -7.61 -17.54
C ALA A 380 -10.66 -6.19 -16.93
N ALA A 381 -10.25 -5.18 -17.69
CA ALA A 381 -10.28 -3.77 -17.27
C ALA A 381 -11.71 -3.30 -17.02
N ARG A 382 -12.66 -3.58 -17.96
CA ARG A 382 -14.08 -3.24 -17.80
C ARG A 382 -14.72 -3.96 -16.61
N SER A 383 -14.42 -5.25 -16.43
CA SER A 383 -14.89 -6.02 -15.27
C SER A 383 -14.42 -5.42 -13.95
N ARG A 384 -13.17 -4.91 -13.91
CA ARG A 384 -12.62 -4.22 -12.74
C ARG A 384 -13.35 -2.93 -12.40
N VAL A 385 -13.70 -2.12 -13.42
CA VAL A 385 -14.52 -0.90 -13.20
C VAL A 385 -15.88 -1.29 -12.64
N LYS A 386 -16.54 -2.27 -13.24
CA LYS A 386 -17.84 -2.76 -12.77
C LYS A 386 -17.82 -3.21 -11.32
N ALA A 387 -16.77 -3.91 -10.89
CA ALA A 387 -16.67 -4.46 -9.55
C ALA A 387 -16.28 -3.42 -8.47
N ASN A 388 -15.41 -2.44 -8.82
CA ASN A 388 -14.76 -1.60 -7.80
C ASN A 388 -15.06 -0.10 -7.94
N HIS A 389 -15.68 0.32 -9.04
CA HIS A 389 -15.92 1.74 -9.34
C HIS A 389 -17.38 2.00 -9.74
N ASP A 390 -18.28 1.15 -9.31
CA ASP A 390 -19.71 1.28 -9.54
C ASP A 390 -20.26 2.54 -8.86
N PRO A 391 -21.07 3.37 -9.58
CA PRO A 391 -21.61 4.60 -9.03
C PRO A 391 -22.50 4.39 -7.81
N ASP A 392 -23.37 3.38 -7.81
CA ASP A 392 -24.33 3.17 -6.73
C ASP A 392 -23.62 2.71 -5.46
N GLN A 393 -22.70 1.75 -5.54
CA GLN A 393 -21.88 1.32 -4.41
C GLN A 393 -21.03 2.47 -3.84
N HIS A 394 -20.49 3.32 -4.71
CA HIS A 394 -19.74 4.51 -4.29
C HIS A 394 -20.63 5.46 -3.50
N MET A 395 -21.84 5.73 -4.00
CA MET A 395 -22.78 6.63 -3.34
C MET A 395 -23.26 6.10 -1.99
N GLU A 396 -23.53 4.80 -1.89
CA GLU A 396 -23.88 4.14 -0.62
C GLU A 396 -22.78 4.35 0.43
N LYS A 397 -21.55 3.99 0.08
CA LYS A 397 -20.39 4.18 0.99
C LYS A 397 -20.18 5.63 1.39
N LEU A 398 -20.38 6.58 0.46
CA LEU A 398 -20.22 8.00 0.76
C LEU A 398 -21.33 8.51 1.68
N LEU A 399 -22.57 8.06 1.49
CA LEU A 399 -23.69 8.39 2.38
C LEU A 399 -23.48 7.81 3.78
N GLU A 400 -22.98 6.58 3.91
CA GLU A 400 -22.59 5.99 5.20
C GLU A 400 -21.53 6.85 5.92
N LEU A 401 -20.53 7.36 5.17
CA LEU A 401 -19.53 8.28 5.72
C LEU A 401 -20.15 9.59 6.20
N TYR A 402 -21.08 10.14 5.44
CA TYR A 402 -21.80 11.36 5.83
C TYR A 402 -22.68 11.14 7.08
N ASP A 403 -23.42 10.06 7.14
CA ASP A 403 -24.24 9.70 8.29
C ASP A 403 -23.37 9.49 9.54
N ARG A 404 -22.24 8.83 9.41
CA ARG A 404 -21.28 8.64 10.51
C ARG A 404 -20.74 9.98 11.04
N LEU A 405 -20.43 10.93 10.16
CA LEU A 405 -19.93 12.25 10.55
C LEU A 405 -21.03 13.12 11.19
N THR A 406 -22.26 13.07 10.70
CA THR A 406 -23.37 13.89 11.20
C THR A 406 -23.99 13.33 12.48
N SER A 407 -24.08 12.02 12.63
CA SER A 407 -24.60 11.34 13.83
C SER A 407 -23.70 11.56 15.04
N ALA A 408 -22.39 11.56 14.85
CA ALA A 408 -21.43 11.88 15.91
C ALA A 408 -21.67 13.29 16.52
N LYS A 409 -22.24 14.22 15.76
CA LYS A 409 -22.57 15.59 16.22
C LYS A 409 -23.91 15.66 16.96
N ARG A 410 -24.92 14.88 16.58
CA ARG A 410 -26.30 15.01 17.08
C ARG A 410 -26.49 14.45 18.49
N GLY A 411 -25.52 13.75 19.07
CA GLY A 411 -25.65 13.11 20.39
C GLY A 411 -26.79 12.09 20.49
N LEU A 412 -27.39 11.73 19.34
CA LEU A 412 -28.47 10.76 19.27
C LEU A 412 -27.90 9.37 19.33
N SER A 413 -28.03 8.73 20.48
CA SER A 413 -27.85 7.30 20.60
C SER A 413 -28.94 6.62 19.76
N PHE A 414 -28.60 6.26 18.52
CA PHE A 414 -29.32 5.20 17.84
C PHE A 414 -28.91 3.88 18.47
N SER A 415 -29.76 3.37 19.36
CA SER A 415 -29.76 1.94 19.66
C SER A 415 -30.37 1.22 18.46
N ALA A 416 -29.52 0.98 17.49
CA ALA A 416 -29.62 -0.03 16.45
C ALA A 416 -28.23 -0.17 15.90
N VAL A 417 -27.46 -1.06 16.52
CA VAL A 417 -26.35 -1.85 15.97
C VAL A 417 -25.52 -1.16 14.88
N ALA A 418 -24.87 -0.05 15.24
CA ALA A 418 -23.57 0.35 14.75
C ALA A 418 -22.83 0.84 15.98
N GLU A 419 -22.05 -0.07 16.58
CA GLU A 419 -21.21 0.27 17.71
C GLU A 419 -20.29 1.41 17.35
N GLN A 420 -20.38 2.49 18.17
CA GLN A 420 -19.28 3.44 18.25
C GLN A 420 -18.02 2.63 18.57
N PRO A 421 -16.91 2.79 17.82
CA PRO A 421 -15.68 2.32 18.36
C PRO A 421 -15.45 3.13 19.64
N HIS A 422 -15.65 2.51 20.80
CA HIS A 422 -15.06 3.00 22.02
C HIS A 422 -13.61 3.34 21.70
N PRO A 423 -13.04 4.45 22.22
CA PRO A 423 -11.66 4.75 21.96
C PRO A 423 -10.88 3.50 22.29
N ARG A 424 -10.30 2.84 21.26
CA ARG A 424 -9.47 1.65 21.47
C ARG A 424 -8.45 2.03 22.51
N ARG A 425 -8.48 1.35 23.67
CA ARG A 425 -7.49 1.61 24.70
C ARG A 425 -6.13 1.28 24.11
N SER A 426 -5.29 2.28 23.94
CA SER A 426 -3.92 2.09 23.50
C SER A 426 -3.17 1.23 24.52
N VAL A 427 -2.57 0.13 24.07
CA VAL A 427 -1.69 -0.69 24.89
C VAL A 427 -0.26 -0.23 24.66
N ARG A 428 0.46 0.05 25.75
CA ARG A 428 1.90 0.30 25.72
C ARG A 428 2.61 -1.04 25.87
N VAL A 429 3.21 -1.51 24.80
CA VAL A 429 3.81 -2.83 24.74
C VAL A 429 5.32 -2.78 24.47
N ALA A 430 6.07 -3.60 25.20
CA ALA A 430 7.51 -3.80 25.01
C ALA A 430 7.78 -5.13 24.30
N PHE A 431 8.42 -5.14 23.13
CA PHE A 431 8.88 -6.33 22.43
C PHE A 431 10.31 -6.69 22.85
N ILE A 432 10.50 -7.88 23.43
CA ILE A 432 11.80 -8.36 23.94
C ILE A 432 12.11 -9.73 23.35
N GLY A 433 13.35 -9.94 22.87
CA GLY A 433 13.85 -11.27 22.46
C GLY A 433 14.52 -11.31 21.08
N GLY A 434 14.11 -10.47 20.14
CA GLY A 434 14.77 -10.31 18.84
C GLY A 434 16.10 -9.54 18.92
N ARG A 435 16.80 -9.44 17.80
CA ARG A 435 18.03 -8.63 17.69
C ARG A 435 17.71 -7.15 17.48
N GLY A 436 16.61 -6.85 16.80
CA GLY A 436 16.17 -5.51 16.50
C GLY A 436 15.36 -5.40 15.22
N VAL A 437 15.35 -4.20 14.64
CA VAL A 437 14.65 -3.84 13.41
C VAL A 437 15.63 -3.24 12.40
N VAL A 438 15.18 -3.02 11.14
CA VAL A 438 15.93 -2.48 9.98
C VAL A 438 16.82 -3.52 9.31
N SER A 439 17.64 -4.24 10.03
CA SER A 439 18.49 -5.30 9.48
C SER A 439 17.79 -6.64 9.58
N LYS A 440 17.41 -7.22 8.47
CA LYS A 440 16.68 -8.49 8.43
C LYS A 440 17.67 -9.65 8.37
N TYR A 441 17.82 -10.36 9.46
CA TYR A 441 18.73 -11.49 9.58
C TYR A 441 18.03 -12.82 9.87
N SER A 442 16.76 -12.75 10.27
CA SER A 442 15.93 -13.94 10.53
C SER A 442 14.44 -13.55 10.54
N GLY A 443 13.57 -14.57 10.54
CA GLY A 443 12.12 -14.36 10.57
C GLY A 443 11.61 -13.55 11.77
N ILE A 444 12.33 -13.53 12.89
CA ILE A 444 11.89 -12.78 14.07
C ILE A 444 12.04 -11.26 13.90
N GLU A 445 13.06 -10.81 13.21
CA GLU A 445 13.23 -9.40 12.87
C GLU A 445 12.13 -8.94 11.90
N SER A 446 11.78 -9.77 10.91
CA SER A 446 10.65 -9.51 10.02
C SER A 446 9.31 -9.50 10.77
N TYR A 447 9.11 -10.45 11.70
CA TYR A 447 7.94 -10.45 12.57
C TYR A 447 7.82 -9.15 13.38
N TYR A 448 8.93 -8.67 13.98
CA TYR A 448 8.94 -7.42 14.74
C TYR A 448 8.53 -6.22 13.90
N GLU A 449 9.07 -6.13 12.68
CA GLU A 449 8.73 -5.03 11.78
C GLU A 449 7.26 -5.06 11.38
N GLN A 450 6.73 -6.22 11.01
CA GLN A 450 5.38 -6.32 10.48
C GLN A 450 4.32 -6.29 11.60
N ALA A 451 4.44 -7.16 12.61
CA ALA A 451 3.48 -7.20 13.71
C ALA A 451 3.50 -5.90 14.53
N GLY A 452 4.70 -5.36 14.80
CA GLY A 452 4.85 -4.10 15.54
C GLY A 452 4.33 -2.90 14.75
N HIS A 453 4.56 -2.85 13.43
CA HIS A 453 4.00 -1.83 12.55
C HIS A 453 2.47 -1.87 12.54
N GLU A 454 1.87 -3.03 12.36
CA GLU A 454 0.42 -3.16 12.32
C GLU A 454 -0.22 -2.84 13.69
N LEU A 455 0.40 -3.24 14.80
CA LEU A 455 -0.05 -2.85 16.14
C LEU A 455 0.06 -1.32 16.34
N ALA A 456 1.12 -0.69 15.86
CA ALA A 456 1.25 0.77 15.89
C ALA A 456 0.18 1.45 15.01
N ARG A 457 -0.18 0.85 13.85
CA ARG A 457 -1.31 1.31 13.02
C ARG A 457 -2.66 1.16 13.72
N LEU A 458 -2.84 0.15 14.56
CA LEU A 458 -4.03 -0.01 15.40
C LEU A 458 -4.09 1.01 16.56
N GLY A 459 -3.05 1.83 16.74
CA GLY A 459 -2.98 2.89 17.76
C GLY A 459 -2.29 2.49 19.06
N HIS A 460 -1.58 1.35 19.09
CA HIS A 460 -0.80 0.93 20.25
C HIS A 460 0.59 1.58 20.26
N GLU A 461 1.14 1.79 21.46
CA GLU A 461 2.50 2.29 21.65
C GLU A 461 3.48 1.10 21.73
N VAL A 462 4.04 0.71 20.59
CA VAL A 462 4.97 -0.40 20.51
C VAL A 462 6.40 0.09 20.69
N THR A 463 7.13 -0.46 21.67
CA THR A 463 8.57 -0.24 21.87
C THR A 463 9.33 -1.53 21.59
N VAL A 464 10.27 -1.50 20.65
CA VAL A 464 11.11 -2.65 20.31
C VAL A 464 12.48 -2.49 20.96
N TYR A 465 12.88 -3.47 21.77
CA TYR A 465 14.22 -3.54 22.37
C TYR A 465 15.20 -4.12 21.36
N CYS A 466 16.18 -3.31 20.97
CA CYS A 466 17.15 -3.61 19.93
C CYS A 466 18.57 -3.67 20.49
N ARG A 467 19.41 -4.54 19.95
CA ARG A 467 20.84 -4.59 20.26
C ARG A 467 21.55 -3.43 19.58
N SER A 468 22.34 -2.69 20.36
CA SER A 468 22.97 -1.44 19.89
C SER A 468 23.91 -1.59 18.70
N TYR A 469 24.50 -2.78 18.51
CA TYR A 469 25.36 -3.07 17.36
C TYR A 469 24.61 -3.52 16.11
N PHE A 470 23.34 -3.97 16.26
CA PHE A 470 22.53 -4.53 15.19
C PHE A 470 21.63 -3.48 14.53
N THR A 471 20.98 -2.66 15.33
CA THR A 471 20.09 -1.60 14.85
C THR A 471 20.84 -0.26 14.84
N PRO A 472 20.85 0.50 13.74
CA PRO A 472 21.43 1.84 13.66
C PRO A 472 20.85 2.79 14.73
N PRO A 473 21.53 3.89 15.06
CA PRO A 473 20.97 4.93 15.94
C PRO A 473 19.69 5.52 15.35
N MET A 474 18.56 5.29 16.04
CA MET A 474 17.25 5.84 15.70
C MET A 474 16.32 5.74 16.90
N ASP A 475 15.37 6.64 17.00
CA ASP A 475 14.38 6.67 18.09
C ASP A 475 13.06 5.99 17.68
N THR A 476 12.75 5.98 16.38
CA THR A 476 11.51 5.39 15.85
C THR A 476 11.76 4.66 14.54
N HIS A 477 10.96 3.61 14.28
CA HIS A 477 10.95 2.86 13.02
C HIS A 477 9.54 2.34 12.75
N ASN A 478 8.94 2.64 11.59
CA ASN A 478 7.62 2.18 11.18
C ASN A 478 6.52 2.39 12.25
N GLY A 479 6.52 3.55 12.93
CA GLY A 479 5.56 3.87 14.00
C GLY A 479 5.89 3.29 15.38
N MET A 480 6.89 2.43 15.49
CA MET A 480 7.38 1.86 16.76
C MET A 480 8.49 2.73 17.36
N ARG A 481 8.56 2.78 18.69
CA ARG A 481 9.72 3.31 19.41
C ARG A 481 10.86 2.29 19.42
N VAL A 482 12.08 2.73 19.21
CA VAL A 482 13.28 1.89 19.23
C VAL A 482 14.10 2.15 20.48
N ARG A 483 14.29 1.14 21.33
CA ARG A 483 15.15 1.22 22.50
C ARG A 483 16.38 0.35 22.31
N ARG A 484 17.53 0.99 22.14
CA ARG A 484 18.82 0.29 21.92
C ARG A 484 19.51 0.05 23.25
N LEU A 485 19.83 -1.22 23.53
CA LEU A 485 20.58 -1.63 24.71
C LEU A 485 21.86 -2.39 24.33
N PRO A 486 22.92 -2.30 25.14
CA PRO A 486 24.14 -3.07 24.91
C PRO A 486 23.93 -4.56 25.17
N THR A 487 24.81 -5.38 24.62
CA THR A 487 24.89 -6.81 24.90
C THR A 487 26.33 -7.32 24.72
N ILE A 488 26.57 -8.55 25.17
CA ILE A 488 27.87 -9.23 24.99
C ILE A 488 27.82 -10.03 23.69
N ARG A 489 28.69 -9.75 22.72
CA ARG A 489 28.76 -10.48 21.44
C ARG A 489 29.33 -11.88 21.64
N SER A 490 28.47 -12.83 22.04
CA SER A 490 28.82 -14.21 22.28
C SER A 490 27.68 -15.12 21.86
N LYS A 491 27.96 -16.25 21.22
CA LYS A 491 26.97 -17.22 20.75
C LYS A 491 25.93 -17.62 21.82
N HIS A 492 26.33 -17.69 23.09
CA HIS A 492 25.50 -18.18 24.17
C HIS A 492 24.96 -17.08 25.11
N LEU A 493 25.72 -16.00 25.33
CA LEU A 493 25.38 -14.95 26.30
C LEU A 493 24.61 -13.78 25.68
N GLU A 494 24.70 -13.58 24.38
CA GLU A 494 24.15 -12.42 23.69
C GLU A 494 22.66 -12.22 23.95
N THR A 495 21.87 -13.28 23.76
CA THR A 495 20.42 -13.21 23.95
C THR A 495 20.05 -13.11 25.42
N VAL A 496 20.74 -13.83 26.29
CA VAL A 496 20.47 -13.85 27.73
C VAL A 496 20.73 -12.48 28.36
N VAL A 497 21.88 -11.89 28.08
CA VAL A 497 22.25 -10.56 28.63
C VAL A 497 21.32 -9.48 28.10
N HIS A 498 21.05 -9.47 26.80
CA HIS A 498 20.14 -8.48 26.22
C HIS A 498 18.70 -8.64 26.76
N ALA A 499 18.18 -9.85 26.88
CA ALA A 499 16.86 -10.09 27.44
C ALA A 499 16.76 -9.65 28.90
N LEU A 500 17.78 -9.92 29.70
CA LEU A 500 17.84 -9.49 31.11
C LEU A 500 17.85 -7.97 31.24
N LEU A 501 18.71 -7.28 30.50
CA LEU A 501 18.80 -5.81 30.51
C LEU A 501 17.49 -5.18 30.01
N SER A 502 16.90 -5.74 28.94
CA SER A 502 15.64 -5.27 28.40
C SER A 502 14.48 -5.47 29.40
N THR A 503 14.47 -6.61 30.10
CA THR A 503 13.48 -6.90 31.15
C THR A 503 13.63 -5.93 32.33
N ALA A 504 14.85 -5.70 32.82
CA ALA A 504 15.10 -4.77 33.92
C ALA A 504 14.64 -3.35 33.58
N HIS A 505 14.95 -2.87 32.36
CA HIS A 505 14.49 -1.57 31.89
C HIS A 505 12.95 -1.54 31.72
N ALA A 506 12.35 -2.60 31.19
CA ALA A 506 10.89 -2.67 31.00
C ALA A 506 10.13 -2.69 32.35
N MET A 507 10.70 -3.26 33.40
CA MET A 507 10.11 -3.25 34.74
C MET A 507 9.99 -1.84 35.35
N THR A 508 10.95 -0.95 35.02
CA THR A 508 10.97 0.43 35.50
C THR A 508 10.30 1.43 34.55
N SER A 509 9.90 0.98 33.37
CA SER A 509 9.25 1.79 32.35
C SER A 509 7.74 1.61 32.39
N ASP A 510 7.01 2.53 31.77
CA ASP A 510 5.54 2.54 31.80
C ASP A 510 4.94 1.74 30.64
N TYR A 511 5.00 0.40 30.74
CA TYR A 511 4.37 -0.54 29.83
C TYR A 511 3.18 -1.27 30.48
N ASP A 512 2.15 -1.54 29.70
CA ASP A 512 1.00 -2.34 30.13
C ASP A 512 1.28 -3.83 29.93
N VAL A 513 1.98 -4.17 28.83
CA VAL A 513 2.34 -5.55 28.45
C VAL A 513 3.82 -5.64 28.11
N VAL A 514 4.51 -6.63 28.63
CA VAL A 514 5.86 -7.02 28.21
C VAL A 514 5.75 -8.32 27.41
N HIS A 515 6.00 -8.24 26.12
CA HIS A 515 5.86 -9.35 25.17
C HIS A 515 7.22 -9.94 24.80
N TYR A 516 7.43 -11.17 25.23
CA TYR A 516 8.64 -11.92 24.94
C TYR A 516 8.47 -12.78 23.69
N HIS A 517 9.53 -12.91 22.92
CA HIS A 517 9.57 -13.75 21.73
C HIS A 517 10.69 -14.78 21.87
N CYS A 518 10.41 -16.02 21.52
CA CYS A 518 11.26 -17.19 21.64
C CYS A 518 11.49 -17.72 23.08
N LEU A 519 11.97 -18.97 23.15
CA LEU A 519 12.11 -19.71 24.41
C LEU A 519 13.17 -19.16 25.37
N GLY A 520 14.29 -18.66 24.83
CA GLY A 520 15.37 -18.11 25.69
C GLY A 520 14.94 -16.91 26.53
N PRO A 521 14.38 -15.86 25.92
CA PRO A 521 13.83 -14.69 26.62
C PRO A 521 12.65 -15.04 27.54
N ALA A 522 11.87 -16.07 27.23
CA ALA A 522 10.74 -16.52 28.07
C ALA A 522 11.14 -16.88 29.52
N LEU A 523 12.40 -17.25 29.73
CA LEU A 523 12.95 -17.50 31.10
C LEU A 523 12.80 -16.30 32.02
N PHE A 524 12.73 -15.07 31.49
CA PHE A 524 12.61 -13.84 32.27
C PHE A 524 11.17 -13.32 32.36
N SER A 525 10.21 -13.99 31.76
CA SER A 525 8.82 -13.51 31.65
C SER A 525 8.09 -13.38 33.00
N PHE A 526 8.58 -14.05 34.07
CA PHE A 526 8.03 -13.89 35.40
C PHE A 526 8.42 -12.59 36.10
N LEU A 527 9.56 -11.98 35.71
CA LEU A 527 10.09 -10.80 36.40
C LEU A 527 9.20 -9.57 36.29
N PRO A 528 8.68 -9.15 35.11
CA PRO A 528 7.79 -8.00 35.02
C PRO A 528 6.50 -8.17 35.82
N ARG A 529 6.02 -9.40 36.01
CA ARG A 529 4.85 -9.67 36.84
C ARG A 529 5.06 -9.31 38.32
N LEU A 530 6.29 -9.44 38.82
CA LEU A 530 6.66 -9.00 40.18
C LEU A 530 6.56 -7.48 40.30
N ALA A 531 6.69 -6.74 39.18
CA ALA A 531 6.49 -5.29 39.09
C ALA A 531 5.04 -4.90 38.69
N GLY A 532 4.08 -5.83 38.77
CA GLY A 532 2.66 -5.60 38.46
C GLY A 532 2.32 -5.47 36.98
N LYS A 533 3.26 -5.78 36.06
CA LYS A 533 3.04 -5.71 34.62
C LYS A 533 2.51 -7.04 34.08
N LYS A 534 1.73 -6.97 33.00
CA LYS A 534 1.27 -8.15 32.27
C LYS A 534 2.33 -8.66 31.32
N THR A 535 2.39 -9.98 31.15
CA THR A 535 3.41 -10.61 30.31
C THR A 535 2.77 -11.59 29.31
N VAL A 536 3.29 -11.54 28.09
CA VAL A 536 2.90 -12.43 27.00
C VAL A 536 4.17 -13.06 26.42
N VAL A 537 4.10 -14.31 26.01
CA VAL A 537 5.20 -14.99 25.31
C VAL A 537 4.68 -15.53 23.99
N THR A 538 5.35 -15.19 22.88
CA THR A 538 5.13 -15.85 21.58
C THR A 538 6.22 -16.88 21.31
N VAL A 539 5.83 -18.13 21.13
CA VAL A 539 6.71 -19.23 20.77
C VAL A 539 6.72 -19.38 19.25
N GLN A 540 7.89 -19.10 18.65
CA GLN A 540 8.13 -19.16 17.20
C GLN A 540 8.64 -20.54 16.73
N GLY A 541 8.86 -21.49 17.64
CA GLY A 541 9.33 -22.84 17.36
C GLY A 541 10.09 -23.42 18.53
N LEU A 542 10.36 -24.73 18.48
CA LEU A 542 11.11 -25.45 19.52
C LEU A 542 12.62 -25.36 19.25
N ASP A 543 13.21 -24.22 19.62
CA ASP A 543 14.62 -23.89 19.32
C ASP A 543 15.62 -24.94 19.79
N TRP A 544 15.33 -25.69 20.83
CA TRP A 544 16.21 -26.74 21.35
C TRP A 544 16.37 -27.96 20.41
N GLN A 545 15.48 -28.16 19.46
CA GLN A 545 15.56 -29.20 18.43
C GLN A 545 16.59 -28.87 17.32
N ARG A 546 17.02 -27.62 17.22
CA ARG A 546 17.98 -27.20 16.21
C ARG A 546 19.36 -27.72 16.51
N GLY A 547 20.01 -28.39 15.55
CA GLY A 547 21.31 -29.02 15.70
C GLY A 547 22.48 -28.12 16.09
N LYS A 548 22.33 -26.80 16.00
CA LYS A 548 23.34 -25.81 16.38
C LYS A 548 23.59 -25.67 17.89
N TRP A 549 22.70 -26.22 18.73
CA TRP A 549 22.78 -26.09 20.18
C TRP A 549 23.41 -27.34 20.82
N GLY A 550 24.44 -27.12 21.63
CA GLY A 550 25.01 -28.20 22.45
C GLY A 550 24.06 -28.62 23.60
N ARG A 551 24.37 -29.74 24.27
CA ARG A 551 23.52 -30.37 25.31
C ARG A 551 23.09 -29.39 26.41
N ILE A 552 23.97 -28.51 26.87
CA ILE A 552 23.68 -27.56 27.96
C ILE A 552 22.70 -26.48 27.46
N ALA A 553 22.96 -25.91 26.27
CA ALA A 553 22.09 -24.87 25.70
C ALA A 553 20.68 -25.45 25.38
N SER A 554 20.59 -26.65 24.85
CA SER A 554 19.31 -27.36 24.63
C SER A 554 18.54 -27.57 25.93
N ARG A 555 19.22 -27.89 27.06
CA ARG A 555 18.59 -28.04 28.37
C ARG A 555 18.04 -26.71 28.90
N ILE A 556 18.78 -25.61 28.74
CA ILE A 556 18.33 -24.26 29.11
C ILE A 556 17.10 -23.86 28.25
N LEU A 557 17.12 -24.15 26.95
CA LEU A 557 15.99 -23.83 26.06
C LEU A 557 14.73 -24.69 26.42
N ARG A 558 14.90 -25.94 26.90
CA ARG A 558 13.76 -26.72 27.43
C ARG A 558 13.20 -26.12 28.73
N TRP A 559 14.04 -25.53 29.59
CA TRP A 559 13.53 -24.75 30.71
C TRP A 559 12.78 -23.50 30.23
N GLY A 560 13.27 -22.83 29.16
CA GLY A 560 12.57 -21.74 28.52
C GLY A 560 11.23 -22.13 27.94
N GLU A 561 11.11 -23.32 27.38
CA GLU A 561 9.85 -23.90 26.90
C GLU A 561 8.83 -24.07 28.04
N ALA A 562 9.25 -24.68 29.16
CA ALA A 562 8.41 -24.81 30.35
C ALA A 562 8.03 -23.43 30.92
N ALA A 563 8.99 -22.49 30.98
CA ALA A 563 8.76 -21.13 31.44
C ALA A 563 7.78 -20.35 30.53
N ALA A 564 7.77 -20.65 29.24
CA ALA A 564 6.89 -19.98 28.27
C ALA A 564 5.39 -20.21 28.54
N VAL A 565 5.03 -21.25 29.23
CA VAL A 565 3.63 -21.55 29.61
C VAL A 565 3.35 -21.48 31.10
N ALA A 566 4.39 -21.54 31.95
CA ALA A 566 4.21 -21.47 33.39
C ALA A 566 4.24 -20.04 33.93
N SER A 567 5.00 -19.15 33.29
CA SER A 567 5.34 -17.84 33.83
C SER A 567 4.49 -16.67 33.29
N PRO A 568 4.14 -16.59 32.00
CA PRO A 568 3.39 -15.43 31.47
C PRO A 568 1.90 -15.47 31.79
N ASP A 569 1.21 -14.35 31.63
CA ASP A 569 -0.25 -14.26 31.73
C ASP A 569 -0.91 -14.93 30.50
N ALA A 570 -0.27 -14.92 29.33
CA ALA A 570 -0.72 -15.67 28.15
C ALA A 570 0.46 -16.15 27.30
N THR A 571 0.28 -17.28 26.62
CA THR A 571 1.22 -17.83 25.66
C THR A 571 0.58 -17.92 24.29
N MET A 572 1.24 -17.34 23.31
CA MET A 572 0.89 -17.42 21.89
C MET A 572 1.80 -18.42 21.18
N VAL A 573 1.26 -19.14 20.23
CA VAL A 573 2.01 -20.09 19.38
C VAL A 573 1.67 -19.84 17.91
N VAL A 574 2.66 -20.01 17.04
CA VAL A 574 2.52 -19.65 15.61
C VAL A 574 1.96 -20.78 14.75
N SER A 575 1.89 -22.02 15.25
CA SER A 575 1.34 -23.15 14.50
C SER A 575 0.42 -24.01 15.35
N ARG A 576 -0.48 -24.74 14.71
CA ARG A 576 -1.37 -25.72 15.35
C ARG A 576 -0.57 -26.88 15.93
N THR A 577 0.52 -27.26 15.27
CA THR A 577 1.47 -28.26 15.77
C THR A 577 2.02 -27.86 17.14
N LEU A 578 2.48 -26.61 17.28
CA LEU A 578 2.95 -26.09 18.58
C LEU A 578 1.81 -26.04 19.62
N GLN A 579 0.60 -25.64 19.21
CA GLN A 579 -0.56 -25.61 20.09
C GLN A 579 -0.84 -26.99 20.65
N GLN A 580 -0.85 -28.02 19.82
CA GLN A 580 -1.04 -29.41 20.21
C GLN A 580 0.09 -29.90 21.09
N HIS A 581 1.35 -29.57 20.78
CA HIS A 581 2.51 -29.92 21.60
C HIS A 581 2.38 -29.41 23.03
N TYR A 582 2.07 -28.12 23.21
CA TYR A 582 1.89 -27.55 24.56
C TYR A 582 0.70 -28.15 25.31
N ARG A 583 -0.38 -28.43 24.61
CA ARG A 583 -1.56 -29.10 25.21
C ARG A 583 -1.24 -30.52 25.66
N GLN A 584 -0.48 -31.29 24.89
CA GLN A 584 -0.12 -32.67 25.21
C GLN A 584 0.95 -32.75 26.30
N GLN A 585 2.04 -31.98 26.11
CA GLN A 585 3.23 -32.06 26.97
C GLN A 585 3.06 -31.36 28.32
N TYR A 586 2.43 -30.19 28.32
CA TYR A 586 2.32 -29.33 29.51
C TYR A 586 0.90 -29.22 30.08
N LYS A 587 -0.09 -29.81 29.43
CA LYS A 587 -1.53 -29.67 29.76
C LYS A 587 -1.98 -28.21 29.88
N ARG A 588 -1.46 -27.37 29.01
CA ARG A 588 -1.75 -25.92 28.94
C ARG A 588 -2.32 -25.53 27.58
N ASP A 589 -3.39 -24.77 27.61
CA ASP A 589 -3.94 -24.16 26.43
C ASP A 589 -3.11 -22.90 26.05
N THR A 590 -2.90 -22.73 24.76
CA THR A 590 -2.18 -21.60 24.19
C THR A 590 -3.04 -20.92 23.14
N ILE A 591 -2.76 -19.65 22.87
CA ILE A 591 -3.48 -18.86 21.87
C ILE A 591 -2.78 -19.08 20.52
N TYR A 592 -3.52 -19.57 19.54
CA TYR A 592 -3.00 -19.69 18.17
C TYR A 592 -3.01 -18.33 17.50
N VAL A 593 -1.84 -17.83 17.15
CA VAL A 593 -1.63 -16.57 16.39
C VAL A 593 -0.52 -16.84 15.38
N PRO A 594 -0.85 -17.19 14.13
CA PRO A 594 0.15 -17.52 13.12
C PRO A 594 0.99 -16.29 12.71
N ASN A 595 2.09 -16.52 12.01
CA ASN A 595 2.79 -15.47 11.31
C ASN A 595 1.94 -14.97 10.13
N GLY A 596 2.19 -13.74 9.69
CA GLY A 596 1.45 -13.14 8.58
C GLY A 596 2.31 -12.95 7.33
N ALA A 597 1.66 -12.55 6.24
CA ALA A 597 2.29 -12.11 5.01
C ALA A 597 1.61 -10.84 4.46
N THR A 598 2.32 -10.17 3.56
CA THR A 598 1.80 -9.00 2.83
C THR A 598 1.62 -9.37 1.37
N VAL A 599 0.39 -9.28 0.88
CA VAL A 599 0.12 -9.49 -0.55
C VAL A 599 0.53 -8.26 -1.32
N ALA A 600 1.55 -8.40 -2.14
CA ALA A 600 2.03 -7.35 -3.03
C ALA A 600 1.79 -7.70 -4.51
N PRO A 601 1.66 -6.71 -5.41
CA PRO A 601 1.66 -6.97 -6.84
C PRO A 601 3.03 -7.48 -7.30
N ARG A 602 3.03 -8.22 -8.41
CA ARG A 602 4.27 -8.68 -9.05
C ARG A 602 5.14 -7.47 -9.43
N ARG A 603 6.42 -7.52 -9.09
CA ARG A 603 7.40 -6.49 -9.43
C ARG A 603 7.94 -6.66 -10.85
N LEU A 604 8.27 -5.56 -11.50
CA LEU A 604 8.99 -5.61 -12.78
C LEU A 604 10.42 -6.11 -12.58
N PRO A 605 10.94 -6.97 -13.48
CA PRO A 605 12.25 -7.59 -13.35
C PRO A 605 13.38 -6.62 -13.73
N ARG A 606 13.79 -5.77 -12.79
CA ARG A 606 14.89 -4.80 -12.96
C ARG A 606 16.20 -5.32 -12.37
N LYS A 607 16.13 -5.75 -11.12
CA LYS A 607 17.27 -6.27 -10.38
C LYS A 607 17.66 -7.69 -10.82
N LEU A 608 16.69 -8.46 -11.33
CA LEU A 608 16.95 -9.78 -11.89
C LEU A 608 18.02 -9.76 -12.99
N ILE A 609 18.05 -8.70 -13.82
CA ILE A 609 19.06 -8.53 -14.89
C ILE A 609 20.47 -8.48 -14.31
N GLU A 610 20.66 -7.77 -13.19
CA GLU A 610 21.96 -7.69 -12.51
C GLU A 610 22.38 -9.04 -11.91
N TRP A 611 21.45 -9.89 -11.59
CA TRP A 611 21.67 -11.24 -11.05
C TRP A 611 21.72 -12.31 -12.14
N ASP A 612 21.66 -11.92 -13.41
CA ASP A 612 21.61 -12.82 -14.56
C ASP A 612 20.44 -13.82 -14.45
N LEU A 613 19.26 -13.33 -14.09
CA LEU A 613 18.03 -14.09 -13.93
C LEU A 613 16.95 -13.61 -14.91
N VAL A 614 16.15 -14.57 -15.38
CA VAL A 614 14.99 -14.33 -16.25
C VAL A 614 13.72 -14.63 -15.46
N ALA A 615 12.73 -13.75 -15.54
CA ALA A 615 11.44 -13.93 -14.88
C ALA A 615 10.77 -15.24 -15.33
N ASP A 616 10.13 -15.94 -14.39
CA ASP A 616 9.50 -17.26 -14.56
C ASP A 616 10.44 -18.38 -15.01
N ASN A 617 11.76 -18.18 -14.93
CA ASN A 617 12.77 -19.14 -15.35
C ASN A 617 13.80 -19.49 -14.27
N TYR A 618 13.42 -19.48 -13.02
CA TYR A 618 14.25 -19.95 -11.92
C TYR A 618 13.45 -20.54 -10.76
N VAL A 619 14.08 -21.50 -10.09
CA VAL A 619 13.63 -22.10 -8.83
C VAL A 619 14.28 -21.32 -7.69
N LEU A 620 13.53 -20.90 -6.69
CA LEU A 620 13.98 -20.04 -5.60
C LEU A 620 13.93 -20.75 -4.24
N PHE A 621 15.01 -20.72 -3.50
CA PHE A 621 15.07 -20.93 -2.06
C PHE A 621 15.39 -19.60 -1.37
N LEU A 622 14.68 -19.29 -0.29
CA LEU A 622 14.94 -18.11 0.53
C LEU A 622 15.05 -18.49 2.01
N GLY A 623 16.20 -18.19 2.64
CA GLY A 623 16.35 -18.47 4.05
C GLY A 623 17.78 -18.53 4.53
N ARG A 624 17.95 -18.96 5.80
CA ARG A 624 19.28 -19.21 6.37
C ARG A 624 19.87 -20.48 5.80
N PHE A 625 21.14 -20.43 5.48
CA PHE A 625 21.91 -21.63 5.10
C PHE A 625 22.32 -22.36 6.38
N SER A 626 21.47 -23.27 6.80
CA SER A 626 21.70 -24.13 7.97
C SER A 626 21.24 -25.56 7.70
N PRO A 627 21.83 -26.57 8.35
CA PRO A 627 21.55 -27.98 8.06
C PRO A 627 20.05 -28.33 8.08
N GLU A 628 19.31 -27.80 9.04
CA GLU A 628 17.86 -28.03 9.18
C GLU A 628 17.01 -27.46 8.04
N LYS A 629 17.60 -26.61 7.18
CA LYS A 629 16.93 -26.08 5.98
C LYS A 629 17.17 -26.92 4.73
N ASN A 630 18.02 -27.93 4.79
CA ASN A 630 18.29 -28.93 3.74
C ASN A 630 18.61 -28.35 2.37
N CYS A 631 19.34 -27.21 2.32
CA CYS A 631 19.75 -26.62 1.05
C CYS A 631 20.57 -27.62 0.20
N HIS A 632 21.38 -28.49 0.82
CA HIS A 632 22.14 -29.53 0.13
C HIS A 632 21.25 -30.56 -0.57
N LEU A 633 20.11 -30.95 0.06
CA LEU A 633 19.13 -31.85 -0.54
C LEU A 633 18.54 -31.22 -1.82
N LEU A 634 18.22 -29.94 -1.79
CA LEU A 634 17.69 -29.22 -2.93
C LEU A 634 18.72 -29.09 -4.07
N ILE A 635 19.97 -28.80 -3.71
CA ILE A 635 21.07 -28.70 -4.70
C ILE A 635 21.25 -30.05 -5.38
N ASN A 636 21.39 -31.12 -4.60
CA ASN A 636 21.60 -32.46 -5.15
C ASN A 636 20.46 -32.94 -6.05
N ALA A 637 19.20 -32.64 -5.64
CA ALA A 637 18.02 -32.97 -6.44
C ALA A 637 17.98 -32.13 -7.74
N PHE A 638 18.39 -30.88 -7.70
CA PHE A 638 18.38 -30.00 -8.85
C PHE A 638 19.49 -30.35 -9.88
N GLU A 639 20.68 -30.76 -9.43
CA GLU A 639 21.80 -31.15 -10.29
C GLU A 639 21.46 -32.35 -11.17
N ASN A 640 20.51 -33.21 -10.75
CA ASN A 640 20.06 -34.36 -11.53
C ASN A 640 19.01 -34.00 -12.61
N LEU A 641 18.49 -32.76 -12.62
CA LEU A 641 17.45 -32.37 -13.55
C LEU A 641 18.01 -31.88 -14.89
N HIS A 642 17.31 -32.17 -15.95
CA HIS A 642 17.58 -31.63 -17.29
C HIS A 642 16.68 -30.45 -17.55
N THR A 643 17.15 -29.23 -17.20
CA THR A 643 16.37 -28.02 -17.31
C THR A 643 17.23 -26.80 -17.64
N ASP A 644 16.66 -25.84 -18.37
CA ASP A 644 17.28 -24.52 -18.62
C ASP A 644 17.01 -23.51 -17.47
N MET A 645 16.22 -23.88 -16.46
CA MET A 645 16.00 -23.05 -15.29
C MET A 645 17.26 -22.95 -14.43
N LYS A 646 17.39 -21.84 -13.69
CA LYS A 646 18.42 -21.67 -12.68
C LYS A 646 17.87 -22.00 -11.29
N LEU A 647 18.71 -22.58 -10.42
CA LEU A 647 18.44 -22.64 -8.98
C LEU A 647 19.07 -21.45 -8.29
N VAL A 648 18.25 -20.68 -7.58
CA VAL A 648 18.68 -19.49 -6.83
C VAL A 648 18.53 -19.74 -5.35
N LEU A 649 19.63 -19.68 -4.60
CA LEU A 649 19.62 -19.74 -3.14
C LEU A 649 19.94 -18.35 -2.60
N ALA A 650 18.93 -17.66 -2.05
CA ALA A 650 19.09 -16.33 -1.47
C ALA A 650 19.10 -16.37 0.05
N GLY A 651 20.15 -15.82 0.66
CA GLY A 651 20.28 -15.78 2.12
C GLY A 651 21.71 -15.83 2.62
N GLY A 652 21.90 -16.39 3.82
CA GLY A 652 23.21 -16.47 4.46
C GLY A 652 23.21 -17.24 5.76
N SER A 653 24.35 -17.29 6.43
CA SER A 653 24.53 -17.95 7.72
C SER A 653 25.13 -17.02 8.75
N SER A 654 24.85 -17.27 10.03
CA SER A 654 25.43 -16.58 11.15
C SER A 654 26.39 -17.43 11.98
N HIS A 655 26.42 -18.75 11.80
CA HIS A 655 27.24 -19.68 12.61
C HIS A 655 27.39 -21.07 11.95
N SER A 656 27.31 -21.17 10.64
CA SER A 656 27.42 -22.45 9.89
C SER A 656 28.37 -22.32 8.70
N ASP A 657 29.55 -21.71 8.94
CA ASP A 657 30.49 -21.33 7.86
C ASP A 657 30.98 -22.54 7.06
N SER A 658 31.24 -23.69 7.72
CA SER A 658 31.63 -24.92 7.04
C SER A 658 30.55 -25.47 6.12
N TYR A 659 29.29 -25.44 6.56
CA TYR A 659 28.15 -25.88 5.76
C TYR A 659 27.92 -24.94 4.57
N VAL A 660 28.00 -23.63 4.79
CA VAL A 660 27.90 -22.65 3.70
C VAL A 660 29.01 -22.82 2.67
N LYS A 661 30.25 -23.10 3.13
CA LYS A 661 31.36 -23.39 2.22
C LYS A 661 31.12 -24.65 1.39
N SER A 662 30.55 -25.69 1.99
CA SER A 662 30.14 -26.90 1.27
C SER A 662 29.03 -26.63 0.24
N LEU A 663 28.01 -25.82 0.59
CA LEU A 663 26.95 -25.46 -0.37
C LEU A 663 27.52 -24.68 -1.56
N ARG A 664 28.39 -23.68 -1.29
CA ARG A 664 28.98 -22.84 -2.33
C ARG A 664 29.94 -23.56 -3.26
N SER A 665 30.42 -24.77 -2.93
CA SER A 665 31.21 -25.59 -3.88
C SER A 665 30.39 -26.08 -5.08
N HIS A 666 29.04 -25.99 -5.01
CA HIS A 666 28.12 -26.30 -6.12
C HIS A 666 27.71 -25.04 -6.94
N GLU A 667 28.31 -23.87 -6.65
CA GLU A 667 28.00 -22.63 -7.38
C GLU A 667 28.45 -22.75 -8.83
N SER A 668 27.54 -22.49 -9.77
CA SER A 668 27.74 -22.65 -11.20
C SER A 668 26.85 -21.67 -11.98
N ASP A 669 26.84 -21.74 -13.29
CA ASP A 669 25.95 -20.96 -14.14
C ASP A 669 24.46 -21.29 -13.91
N GLN A 670 24.16 -22.53 -13.50
CA GLN A 670 22.81 -22.96 -13.18
C GLN A 670 22.44 -22.80 -11.68
N ILE A 671 23.41 -22.76 -10.78
CA ILE A 671 23.18 -22.66 -9.32
C ILE A 671 23.81 -21.36 -8.82
N ARG A 672 22.97 -20.41 -8.45
CA ARG A 672 23.36 -19.05 -8.02
C ARG A 672 23.11 -18.82 -6.53
N PHE A 673 24.08 -18.24 -5.86
CA PHE A 673 23.97 -17.83 -4.47
C PHE A 673 23.86 -16.31 -4.36
N LEU A 674 22.73 -15.83 -3.87
CA LEU A 674 22.54 -14.40 -3.58
C LEU A 674 22.73 -14.13 -2.08
N PRO A 675 23.22 -12.94 -1.71
CA PRO A 675 23.28 -12.51 -0.32
C PRO A 675 21.87 -12.34 0.26
N TRP A 676 21.78 -11.86 1.50
CA TRP A 676 20.50 -11.43 2.06
C TRP A 676 19.86 -10.34 1.21
N VAL A 677 18.70 -10.63 0.66
CA VAL A 677 17.89 -9.69 -0.13
C VAL A 677 16.72 -9.19 0.73
N SER A 678 16.36 -7.92 0.62
CA SER A 678 15.28 -7.32 1.40
C SER A 678 14.55 -6.20 0.65
N GLY A 679 13.40 -5.78 1.16
CA GLY A 679 12.61 -4.69 0.56
C GLY A 679 12.17 -5.00 -0.88
N ASN A 680 12.25 -4.01 -1.74
CA ASN A 680 11.80 -4.12 -3.14
C ASN A 680 12.52 -5.21 -3.92
N ASP A 681 13.82 -5.41 -3.66
CA ASP A 681 14.62 -6.43 -4.33
C ASP A 681 14.15 -7.85 -3.96
N LEU A 682 13.75 -8.07 -2.71
CA LEU A 682 13.15 -9.33 -2.26
C LEU A 682 11.77 -9.57 -2.89
N GLU A 683 10.94 -8.53 -2.93
CA GLU A 683 9.63 -8.63 -3.58
C GLU A 683 9.75 -8.94 -5.08
N GLU A 684 10.75 -8.34 -5.75
CA GLU A 684 11.06 -8.62 -7.15
C GLU A 684 11.52 -10.06 -7.34
N LEU A 685 12.48 -10.52 -6.51
CA LEU A 685 13.01 -11.89 -6.57
C LEU A 685 11.92 -12.92 -6.29
N LEU A 686 11.06 -12.70 -5.31
CA LEU A 686 9.95 -13.61 -5.00
C LEU A 686 8.90 -13.61 -6.12
N SER A 687 8.38 -12.45 -6.50
CA SER A 687 7.24 -12.37 -7.40
C SER A 687 7.52 -12.78 -8.85
N ASN A 688 8.78 -12.98 -9.22
CA ASN A 688 9.20 -13.42 -10.55
C ASN A 688 9.79 -14.83 -10.57
N ALA A 689 9.80 -15.56 -9.45
CA ALA A 689 10.24 -16.95 -9.42
C ALA A 689 9.20 -17.87 -10.11
N ALA A 690 9.68 -18.87 -10.82
CA ALA A 690 8.84 -19.91 -11.41
C ALA A 690 8.28 -20.87 -10.35
N LEU A 691 9.10 -21.17 -9.33
CA LEU A 691 8.81 -22.11 -8.25
C LEU A 691 9.59 -21.70 -7.00
N PHE A 692 8.94 -21.70 -5.85
CA PHE A 692 9.60 -21.55 -4.56
C PHE A 692 9.73 -22.92 -3.87
N VAL A 693 10.91 -23.26 -3.36
CA VAL A 693 11.15 -24.54 -2.71
C VAL A 693 11.62 -24.37 -1.28
N LEU A 694 10.97 -25.04 -0.34
CA LEU A 694 11.32 -25.05 1.08
C LEU A 694 11.53 -26.50 1.59
N PRO A 695 12.76 -27.04 1.51
CA PRO A 695 13.04 -28.43 1.85
C PRO A 695 13.33 -28.67 3.34
N SER A 696 12.83 -27.79 4.22
CA SER A 696 13.16 -27.76 5.64
C SER A 696 12.70 -29.02 6.40
N GLU A 697 13.52 -29.49 7.33
CA GLU A 697 13.15 -30.55 8.28
C GLU A 697 12.46 -30.05 9.54
N LEU A 698 12.66 -28.79 9.86
CA LEU A 698 12.13 -28.18 11.08
C LEU A 698 11.76 -26.72 10.84
N GLU A 699 10.52 -26.39 11.12
CA GLU A 699 9.99 -25.02 11.10
C GLU A 699 9.15 -24.73 12.36
N GLY A 700 8.86 -23.48 12.59
CA GLY A 700 7.78 -23.08 13.50
C GLY A 700 6.53 -22.72 12.73
N LEU A 701 6.64 -21.71 11.87
CA LEU A 701 5.78 -21.36 10.75
C LEU A 701 6.62 -20.46 9.83
N SER A 702 6.91 -20.92 8.62
CA SER A 702 7.89 -20.24 7.76
C SER A 702 7.33 -18.95 7.15
N LEU A 703 7.93 -17.80 7.49
CA LEU A 703 7.61 -16.52 6.86
C LEU A 703 7.95 -16.52 5.36
N ALA A 704 9.07 -17.15 4.96
CA ALA A 704 9.45 -17.24 3.56
C ALA A 704 8.43 -18.02 2.72
N LEU A 705 7.80 -19.05 3.29
CA LEU A 705 6.73 -19.80 2.64
C LEU A 705 5.48 -18.93 2.49
N LEU A 706 5.08 -18.23 3.54
CA LEU A 706 3.95 -17.30 3.51
C LEU A 706 4.19 -16.16 2.50
N ASP A 707 5.39 -15.60 2.47
CA ASP A 707 5.75 -14.51 1.55
C ASP A 707 5.74 -14.99 0.09
N ALA A 708 6.21 -16.21 -0.20
CA ALA A 708 6.17 -16.80 -1.54
C ALA A 708 4.73 -17.03 -2.03
N MET A 709 3.88 -17.60 -1.18
CA MET A 709 2.46 -17.79 -1.50
C MET A 709 1.74 -16.44 -1.67
N ALA A 710 2.07 -15.44 -0.85
CA ALA A 710 1.54 -14.07 -0.96
C ALA A 710 1.97 -13.38 -2.26
N ALA A 711 3.20 -13.63 -2.70
CA ALA A 711 3.72 -13.13 -3.97
C ALA A 711 3.04 -13.78 -5.20
N GLY A 712 2.29 -14.87 -4.99
CA GLY A 712 1.63 -15.62 -6.06
C GLY A 712 2.61 -16.50 -6.85
N VAL A 713 3.52 -17.15 -6.13
CA VAL A 713 4.50 -18.10 -6.69
C VAL A 713 4.16 -19.49 -6.20
N CYS A 714 4.09 -20.45 -7.09
CA CYS A 714 3.86 -21.85 -6.76
C CYS A 714 4.91 -22.34 -5.74
N VAL A 715 4.48 -23.02 -4.68
CA VAL A 715 5.36 -23.54 -3.65
C VAL A 715 5.44 -25.05 -3.66
N LEU A 716 6.66 -25.57 -3.44
CA LEU A 716 6.96 -26.95 -3.16
C LEU A 716 7.69 -27.03 -1.81
N THR A 717 7.17 -27.79 -0.87
CA THR A 717 7.73 -27.85 0.50
C THR A 717 7.75 -29.27 1.03
N SER A 718 8.65 -29.54 1.97
CA SER A 718 8.62 -30.81 2.71
C SER A 718 7.31 -30.99 3.47
N ASP A 719 6.84 -32.23 3.63
CA ASP A 719 5.57 -32.61 4.23
C ASP A 719 5.55 -32.56 5.78
N ILE A 720 6.37 -31.70 6.39
CA ILE A 720 6.32 -31.48 7.83
C ILE A 720 4.98 -30.84 8.24
N PRO A 721 4.46 -31.14 9.44
CA PRO A 721 3.14 -30.67 9.88
C PRO A 721 2.95 -29.15 9.76
N GLU A 722 3.98 -28.36 10.07
CA GLU A 722 3.95 -26.89 10.01
C GLU A 722 3.81 -26.37 8.58
N ASN A 723 4.46 -27.02 7.61
CA ASN A 723 4.34 -26.67 6.20
C ASN A 723 2.99 -27.11 5.64
N ASN A 724 2.56 -28.34 5.99
CA ASN A 724 1.24 -28.85 5.61
C ASN A 724 0.10 -27.95 6.10
N GLU A 725 0.22 -27.40 7.33
CA GLU A 725 -0.74 -26.44 7.88
C GLU A 725 -0.88 -25.19 6.99
N VAL A 726 0.22 -24.67 6.47
CA VAL A 726 0.22 -23.48 5.62
C VAL A 726 -0.30 -23.80 4.22
N VAL A 727 0.23 -24.85 3.60
CA VAL A 727 -0.09 -25.23 2.23
C VAL A 727 -1.50 -25.78 2.09
N ASP A 728 -1.92 -26.70 2.97
CA ASP A 728 -3.27 -27.28 3.08
C ASP A 728 -3.92 -27.59 1.72
N GLY A 729 -3.21 -28.29 0.86
CA GLY A 729 -3.66 -28.69 -0.47
C GLY A 729 -3.69 -27.59 -1.54
N ALA A 730 -3.34 -26.35 -1.19
CA ALA A 730 -3.24 -25.27 -2.18
C ALA A 730 -1.96 -25.37 -3.02
N GLY A 731 -0.83 -25.75 -2.40
CA GLY A 731 0.48 -25.94 -3.03
C GLY A 731 0.90 -27.40 -3.07
N PHE A 732 2.19 -27.65 -3.26
CA PHE A 732 2.74 -28.99 -3.40
C PHE A 732 3.67 -29.37 -2.25
N THR A 733 3.70 -30.67 -1.93
CA THR A 733 4.61 -31.24 -0.92
C THR A 733 5.37 -32.43 -1.47
N PHE A 734 6.51 -32.70 -0.86
CA PHE A 734 7.32 -33.90 -1.07
C PHE A 734 7.70 -34.52 0.29
N HIS A 735 8.03 -35.82 0.33
CA HIS A 735 8.39 -36.50 1.57
C HIS A 735 9.68 -35.96 2.17
N ARG A 736 9.61 -35.56 3.45
CA ARG A 736 10.71 -34.94 4.19
C ARG A 736 11.97 -35.81 4.12
N GLY A 737 13.08 -35.19 3.67
CA GLY A 737 14.39 -35.85 3.56
C GLY A 737 14.53 -36.80 2.37
N ASP A 738 13.50 -36.98 1.56
CA ASP A 738 13.54 -37.85 0.37
C ASP A 738 13.97 -37.04 -0.87
N GLN A 739 15.23 -37.24 -1.29
CA GLN A 739 15.79 -36.57 -2.46
C GLN A 739 15.10 -37.00 -3.76
N ALA A 740 14.77 -38.29 -3.90
CA ALA A 740 14.18 -38.81 -5.12
C ALA A 740 12.74 -38.26 -5.33
N ASP A 741 11.98 -38.15 -4.24
CA ASP A 741 10.66 -37.56 -4.31
C ASP A 741 10.73 -36.04 -4.60
N LEU A 742 11.70 -35.32 -4.01
CA LEU A 742 11.95 -33.90 -4.31
C LEU A 742 12.33 -33.71 -5.80
N GLU A 743 13.23 -34.54 -6.32
CA GLU A 743 13.65 -34.54 -7.73
C GLU A 743 12.46 -34.77 -8.66
N ARG A 744 11.65 -35.79 -8.39
CA ARG A 744 10.43 -36.10 -9.14
C ARG A 744 9.44 -34.95 -9.15
N MET A 745 9.22 -34.29 -8.00
CA MET A 745 8.29 -33.19 -7.87
C MET A 745 8.82 -31.90 -8.53
N LEU A 746 10.13 -31.66 -8.46
CA LEU A 746 10.76 -30.54 -9.18
C LEU A 746 10.62 -30.72 -10.69
N ASP A 747 10.97 -31.90 -11.23
CA ASP A 747 10.84 -32.21 -12.67
C ASP A 747 9.39 -32.03 -13.11
N PHE A 748 8.45 -32.60 -12.36
CA PHE A 748 7.03 -32.49 -12.66
C PHE A 748 6.57 -31.03 -12.72
N LEU A 749 6.92 -30.22 -11.71
CA LEU A 749 6.47 -28.81 -11.63
C LEU A 749 7.19 -27.93 -12.66
N ILE A 750 8.45 -28.16 -12.96
CA ILE A 750 9.21 -27.41 -13.97
C ILE A 750 8.55 -27.56 -15.35
N HIS A 751 8.12 -28.76 -15.71
CA HIS A 751 7.49 -29.06 -17.00
C HIS A 751 5.99 -28.74 -17.07
N ASN A 752 5.34 -28.30 -15.97
CA ASN A 752 3.92 -27.99 -15.94
C ASN A 752 3.63 -26.53 -15.51
N PRO A 753 3.96 -25.52 -16.35
CA PRO A 753 3.82 -24.10 -16.00
C PRO A 753 2.37 -23.68 -15.73
N GLU A 754 1.39 -24.28 -16.39
CA GLU A 754 -0.02 -23.97 -16.16
C GLU A 754 -0.47 -24.44 -14.79
N LEU A 755 -0.04 -25.62 -14.36
CA LEU A 755 -0.33 -26.15 -13.02
C LEU A 755 0.29 -25.28 -11.93
N ARG A 756 1.53 -24.79 -12.16
CA ARG A 756 2.15 -23.82 -11.23
C ARG A 756 1.31 -22.55 -11.10
N ARG A 757 0.81 -21.97 -12.22
CA ARG A 757 -0.02 -20.76 -12.19
C ARG A 757 -1.34 -20.97 -11.42
N GLN A 758 -1.99 -22.10 -11.65
CA GLN A 758 -3.23 -22.46 -10.94
C GLN A 758 -3.01 -22.65 -9.43
N SER A 759 -1.91 -23.31 -9.06
CA SER A 759 -1.53 -23.49 -7.65
C SER A 759 -1.24 -22.15 -6.99
N ALA A 760 -0.41 -21.32 -7.60
CA ALA A 760 -0.07 -20.00 -7.11
C ALA A 760 -1.31 -19.11 -6.86
N ALA A 761 -2.33 -19.20 -7.70
CA ALA A 761 -3.59 -18.49 -7.49
C ALA A 761 -4.35 -18.99 -6.26
N ARG A 762 -4.44 -20.33 -6.05
CA ARG A 762 -5.06 -20.91 -4.85
C ARG A 762 -4.28 -20.56 -3.58
N GLU A 763 -2.97 -20.65 -3.63
CA GLU A 763 -2.06 -20.31 -2.54
C GLU A 763 -2.22 -18.84 -2.11
N ARG A 764 -2.24 -17.92 -3.06
CA ARG A 764 -2.44 -16.50 -2.79
C ARG A 764 -3.83 -16.22 -2.18
N HIS A 765 -4.86 -16.88 -2.68
CA HIS A 765 -6.21 -16.78 -2.11
C HIS A 765 -6.25 -17.24 -0.65
N ARG A 766 -5.56 -18.35 -0.33
CA ARG A 766 -5.44 -18.86 1.04
C ARG A 766 -4.76 -17.85 1.98
N ILE A 767 -3.67 -17.21 1.53
CA ILE A 767 -3.02 -16.14 2.31
C ILE A 767 -3.97 -14.97 2.58
N GLN A 768 -4.73 -14.55 1.57
CA GLN A 768 -5.71 -13.47 1.72
C GLN A 768 -6.81 -13.79 2.72
N GLY A 769 -7.19 -15.07 2.87
CA GLY A 769 -8.23 -15.50 3.81
C GLY A 769 -7.78 -15.66 5.26
N GLN A 770 -6.48 -15.94 5.53
CA GLN A 770 -6.07 -16.41 6.87
C GLN A 770 -4.77 -15.83 7.43
N TYR A 771 -3.88 -15.28 6.58
CA TYR A 771 -2.50 -14.95 6.98
C TYR A 771 -2.11 -13.50 6.68
N LEU A 772 -3.05 -12.55 6.60
CA LEU A 772 -2.72 -11.15 6.42
C LEU A 772 -2.26 -10.50 7.74
N TRP A 773 -1.16 -9.76 7.71
CA TRP A 773 -0.63 -9.06 8.89
C TRP A 773 -1.65 -8.20 9.65
N PRO A 774 -2.57 -7.45 9.00
CA PRO A 774 -3.61 -6.70 9.71
C PRO A 774 -4.52 -7.58 10.58
N GLU A 775 -4.89 -8.79 10.11
CA GLU A 775 -5.72 -9.73 10.86
C GLU A 775 -4.93 -10.39 12.01
N ILE A 776 -3.67 -10.71 11.76
CA ILE A 776 -2.76 -11.24 12.78
C ILE A 776 -2.57 -10.22 13.91
N ALA A 777 -2.38 -8.93 13.57
CA ALA A 777 -2.26 -7.86 14.56
C ALA A 777 -3.53 -7.70 15.41
N ARG A 778 -4.72 -7.84 14.83
CA ARG A 778 -5.99 -7.86 15.60
C ARG A 778 -6.07 -9.06 16.56
N SER A 779 -5.55 -10.21 16.14
CA SER A 779 -5.48 -11.38 17.00
C SER A 779 -4.53 -11.19 18.19
N ILE A 780 -3.39 -10.51 17.95
CA ILE A 780 -2.45 -10.11 19.00
C ILE A 780 -3.09 -9.08 19.95
N GLU A 781 -3.76 -8.05 19.40
CA GLU A 781 -4.50 -7.04 20.17
C GLU A 781 -5.55 -7.70 21.08
N LYS A 782 -6.34 -8.61 20.54
CA LYS A 782 -7.34 -9.37 21.32
C LYS A 782 -6.71 -10.14 22.49
N ALA A 783 -5.56 -10.75 22.27
CA ALA A 783 -4.85 -11.43 23.33
C ALA A 783 -4.33 -10.45 24.40
N TYR A 784 -3.86 -9.26 24.02
CA TYR A 784 -3.47 -8.23 25.00
C TYR A 784 -4.66 -7.74 25.83
N TYR A 785 -5.81 -7.47 25.19
CA TYR A 785 -7.01 -7.05 25.91
C TYR A 785 -7.48 -8.12 26.90
N ASN A 786 -7.46 -9.39 26.50
CA ASN A 786 -7.80 -10.49 27.41
C ASN A 786 -6.87 -10.54 28.64
N VAL A 787 -5.58 -10.37 28.45
CA VAL A 787 -4.58 -10.37 29.53
C VAL A 787 -4.72 -9.18 30.46
N LEU A 788 -5.10 -8.02 29.92
CA LEU A 788 -5.34 -6.80 30.66
C LEU A 788 -6.71 -6.77 31.36
N GLY A 789 -7.57 -7.77 31.09
CA GLY A 789 -8.94 -7.77 31.57
C GLY A 789 -9.80 -6.67 30.96
N TRP A 790 -9.41 -6.19 29.77
CA TRP A 790 -10.19 -5.24 29.03
C TRP A 790 -11.15 -6.01 28.11
N SER A 791 -12.45 -5.77 28.23
CA SER A 791 -13.39 -6.36 27.29
C SER A 791 -13.02 -5.89 25.89
N PRO A 792 -12.82 -6.79 24.92
CA PRO A 792 -12.89 -6.40 23.52
C PRO A 792 -14.30 -5.82 23.38
N SER A 793 -14.44 -4.62 22.82
CA SER A 793 -15.75 -4.21 22.33
C SER A 793 -16.17 -5.33 21.37
N GLU A 794 -17.24 -6.07 21.71
CA GLU A 794 -17.80 -7.07 20.83
C GLU A 794 -18.12 -6.36 19.53
N HIS A 795 -17.35 -6.63 18.44
CA HIS A 795 -17.86 -6.62 17.08
C HIS A 795 -16.71 -6.90 16.12
N ALA A 796 -16.62 -8.17 15.78
CA ALA A 796 -16.30 -8.56 14.43
C ALA A 796 -17.46 -9.45 14.00
N PRO A 797 -18.12 -9.18 12.86
CA PRO A 797 -19.03 -10.15 12.30
C PRO A 797 -18.21 -11.35 11.87
N SER A 798 -18.41 -12.48 12.56
CA SER A 798 -18.11 -13.78 12.02
C SER A 798 -19.14 -14.07 10.94
N GLU A 799 -18.91 -13.58 9.73
CA GLU A 799 -19.58 -14.15 8.56
C GLU A 799 -19.02 -15.55 8.34
N GLN A 800 -19.71 -16.51 8.96
CA GLN A 800 -19.74 -17.88 8.44
C GLN A 800 -20.46 -17.81 7.10
N ILE A 801 -19.70 -17.79 6.02
CA ILE A 801 -20.23 -18.08 4.69
C ILE A 801 -20.64 -19.56 4.72
N GLN A 802 -21.93 -19.81 4.99
CA GLN A 802 -22.55 -21.10 4.67
C GLN A 802 -22.58 -21.23 3.15
N ILE A 803 -21.64 -22.00 2.63
CA ILE A 803 -21.72 -22.50 1.25
C ILE A 803 -22.87 -23.49 1.21
N HIS A 804 -24.02 -23.08 0.70
CA HIS A 804 -25.04 -24.00 0.27
C HIS A 804 -24.54 -24.78 -0.97
N THR A 805 -24.06 -25.98 -0.74
CA THR A 805 -23.93 -26.99 -1.79
C THR A 805 -25.31 -27.46 -2.19
N SER A 806 -25.90 -26.86 -3.22
CA SER A 806 -27.02 -27.48 -3.94
C SER A 806 -26.44 -28.55 -4.86
N ALA A 807 -26.65 -29.80 -4.48
CA ALA A 807 -26.44 -30.95 -5.35
C ALA A 807 -27.30 -30.83 -6.60
N VAL A 808 -26.67 -30.86 -7.76
CA VAL A 808 -27.33 -31.16 -9.04
C VAL A 808 -27.07 -32.62 -9.34
N ARG A 809 -28.17 -33.36 -9.40
CA ARG A 809 -28.23 -34.70 -9.97
C ARG A 809 -28.08 -34.63 -11.49
#